data_1ad961213983ef41852bb155ea271782
#
_entry.id   1ad961213983ef41852bb155ea271782
#
_cell.length_a   1.000
_cell.length_b   1.000
_cell.length_c   1.000
_cell.angle_alpha   90.00
_cell.angle_beta   90.00
_cell.angle_gamma   90.00
#
_symmetry.space_group_name_H-M   'P 1'
#
loop_
_entity.id
_entity.type
_entity.pdbx_description
1 polymer ?
#
loop_
_entity_poly.entity_id
_entity_poly.type
_entity_poly.pdbx_seq_one_letter_code
_entity_poly.pdbx_strand_id
1 'polypeptide(L)'
;MVDERSYTMKKLIALTTALALCLGAASCGKKKSSSDTEEAKNNSVSYMPYNAADIEMGKDFSNICALTSDPKSGDILIFGQTENNSWHGYATTGEFSDRTDFKFNPAENETVVHAAWLGFGKKGILTYMDGKTFIHVIGADGTEEKLLDCGEILTPFEDGFVYGRLYRNGDGFAVSDSGNALHFIAGDGSYLGEPDLKGMSVMGVSGNSDGGVTVIFLKADNSLCMADSDGKELINQRDCTGPASSAMTICTGFGDCEFAGIFMDGLYVFREGGWTKLSDLAAFDFHPIEISGLVMTGDNKFAAVTKGSALYLLTEEDISNLKSKKIVSLAVYSGRADQYVKLANDYNKAHPDSDYRIEVQQYIADENTSYDQMMSNMKMDIITGDAPDIIVDPVEGLDPAVYYVDLMEYLKDDPDLNADDFIPGYLDAMTVDGTVPMIFPTFWANTLIGKTRFVGEKENWNYDEFIAAYEAMPEGMELKNNLDETMTDSLFFLINIQEFVDYNDGTCDFESPEFTKMMRFIKDNHIGLTQQEWDDLYSGQSLIFWETNTLCYRENKTLLGEGFMHPVDIVEKLHARFDEEVTFVGFPTLDGSGGYINDPDMRFSIMKTSEYPDIAWDFIKSAFADELYDTYQHQGFPTLEDKFVERFDDCMNVYRYEGDDYETKIPQGEWYYDAENGKSILYDAFTEEERDRAMEYIRSCVKNFRRYDQELEKIVREELNEYFNSDKSAEDTAAMIQNRASIYLSETYG
;
A
#
# COMPACT_ATOMS: atom_id res chain seq x y z
N MET A 1 33.08 25.39 -45.85
CA MET A 1 33.70 24.10 -46.28
C MET A 1 34.68 23.53 -45.24
N VAL A 2 34.55 23.93 -43.97
CA VAL A 2 35.35 23.36 -42.85
C VAL A 2 34.43 22.66 -41.82
N ASP A 3 33.14 22.94 -41.85
CA ASP A 3 32.18 22.45 -40.82
C ASP A 3 31.56 21.07 -41.10
N GLU A 4 31.31 20.74 -42.36
CA GLU A 4 30.69 19.43 -42.70
C GLU A 4 31.61 18.21 -42.46
N ARG A 5 32.94 18.39 -42.50
CA ARG A 5 33.88 17.30 -42.17
C ARG A 5 33.97 17.00 -40.69
N SER A 6 33.76 18.00 -39.85
CA SER A 6 33.74 17.86 -38.38
C SER A 6 32.48 17.11 -37.90
N TYR A 7 31.34 17.40 -38.52
CA TYR A 7 30.06 16.77 -38.17
C TYR A 7 30.00 15.30 -38.57
N THR A 8 30.49 14.99 -39.78
CA THR A 8 30.56 13.61 -40.28
C THR A 8 31.55 12.76 -39.47
N MET A 9 32.62 13.34 -38.99
CA MET A 9 33.61 12.63 -38.16
C MET A 9 33.09 12.38 -36.74
N LYS A 10 32.32 13.30 -36.17
CA LYS A 10 31.65 13.10 -34.86
C LYS A 10 30.57 12.00 -34.96
N LYS A 11 29.75 11.95 -35.99
CA LYS A 11 28.80 10.84 -36.24
C LYS A 11 29.49 9.51 -36.44
N LEU A 12 30.61 9.47 -37.14
CA LEU A 12 31.37 8.23 -37.36
C LEU A 12 32.03 7.74 -36.05
N ILE A 13 32.47 8.64 -35.19
CA ILE A 13 33.02 8.30 -33.86
C ILE A 13 31.91 7.84 -32.92
N ALA A 14 30.74 8.46 -32.93
CA ALA A 14 29.59 8.02 -32.14
C ALA A 14 29.09 6.63 -32.57
N LEU A 15 29.01 6.38 -33.88
CA LEU A 15 28.60 5.08 -34.41
C LEU A 15 29.64 3.99 -34.12
N THR A 16 30.94 4.29 -34.17
CA THR A 16 31.99 3.30 -33.83
C THR A 16 32.07 3.07 -32.33
N THR A 17 31.77 4.05 -31.48
CA THR A 17 31.73 3.89 -30.03
C THR A 17 30.51 3.07 -29.60
N ALA A 18 29.33 3.29 -30.21
CA ALA A 18 28.14 2.49 -29.99
C ALA A 18 28.35 1.03 -30.45
N LEU A 19 28.97 0.83 -31.63
CA LEU A 19 29.29 -0.51 -32.11
C LEU A 19 30.35 -1.24 -31.25
N ALA A 20 31.29 -0.51 -30.68
CA ALA A 20 32.31 -1.07 -29.76
C ALA A 20 31.72 -1.42 -28.40
N LEU A 21 30.72 -0.66 -27.90
CA LEU A 21 29.97 -0.98 -26.70
C LEU A 21 29.09 -2.22 -26.90
N CYS A 22 28.43 -2.34 -28.04
CA CYS A 22 27.64 -3.53 -28.38
C CYS A 22 28.51 -4.79 -28.56
N LEU A 23 29.76 -4.67 -29.05
CA LEU A 23 30.69 -5.79 -29.19
C LEU A 23 31.41 -6.13 -27.88
N GLY A 24 31.52 -5.19 -26.94
CA GLY A 24 32.09 -5.41 -25.60
C GLY A 24 31.12 -6.17 -24.68
N ALA A 25 29.84 -5.93 -24.81
CA ALA A 25 28.81 -6.64 -24.05
C ALA A 25 28.61 -8.10 -24.52
N ALA A 26 28.96 -8.41 -25.79
CA ALA A 26 28.82 -9.74 -26.34
C ALA A 26 29.94 -10.75 -25.93
N SER A 27 30.97 -10.32 -25.16
CA SER A 27 32.13 -11.19 -24.83
C SER A 27 32.19 -11.70 -23.42
N CYS A 28 31.20 -11.40 -22.55
CA CYS A 28 31.17 -11.88 -21.16
C CYS A 28 29.90 -12.65 -20.75
N GLY A 29 29.17 -13.24 -21.69
CA GLY A 29 28.10 -14.17 -21.40
C GLY A 29 28.31 -15.49 -22.12
N LYS A 30 28.64 -16.58 -21.40
CA LYS A 30 28.38 -17.91 -21.91
C LYS A 30 26.89 -17.96 -22.26
N LYS A 31 26.54 -18.06 -23.54
CA LYS A 31 25.18 -18.41 -23.94
C LYS A 31 24.81 -19.71 -23.23
N LYS A 32 24.00 -19.64 -22.20
CA LYS A 32 23.20 -20.80 -21.79
C LYS A 32 22.30 -21.13 -22.98
N SER A 33 22.16 -22.40 -23.31
CA SER A 33 21.22 -22.83 -24.36
C SER A 33 19.81 -22.46 -23.92
N SER A 34 18.92 -22.14 -24.84
CA SER A 34 17.52 -21.80 -24.56
C SER A 34 16.80 -22.87 -23.73
N SER A 35 17.21 -24.14 -23.84
CA SER A 35 16.68 -25.25 -23.05
C SER A 35 17.08 -25.16 -21.56
N ASP A 36 18.30 -24.65 -21.24
CA ASP A 36 18.75 -24.54 -19.85
C ASP A 36 18.09 -23.36 -19.10
N THR A 37 17.63 -22.32 -19.83
CA THR A 37 16.92 -21.17 -19.28
C THR A 37 15.45 -21.49 -19.04
N GLU A 38 14.78 -22.24 -19.92
CA GLU A 38 13.41 -22.70 -19.71
C GLU A 38 13.31 -23.71 -18.55
N GLU A 39 14.25 -24.67 -18.49
CA GLU A 39 14.30 -25.66 -17.40
C GLU A 39 14.65 -25.01 -16.05
N ALA A 40 15.46 -23.94 -16.03
CA ALA A 40 15.76 -23.18 -14.83
C ALA A 40 14.59 -22.28 -14.39
N LYS A 41 13.90 -21.64 -15.33
CA LYS A 41 12.66 -20.86 -15.07
C LYS A 41 11.54 -21.80 -14.58
N ASN A 42 11.34 -22.95 -15.18
CA ASN A 42 10.32 -23.91 -14.79
C ASN A 42 10.57 -24.60 -13.42
N ASN A 43 11.79 -24.56 -12.89
CA ASN A 43 12.13 -25.16 -11.60
C ASN A 43 12.16 -24.17 -10.44
N SER A 44 12.10 -22.85 -10.68
CA SER A 44 11.99 -21.83 -9.65
C SER A 44 10.53 -21.43 -9.46
N VAL A 45 10.05 -21.56 -8.24
CA VAL A 45 8.78 -20.94 -7.84
C VAL A 45 9.19 -19.71 -7.02
N SER A 46 8.77 -18.53 -7.44
CA SER A 46 9.16 -17.25 -6.83
C SER A 46 8.65 -17.08 -5.42
N TYR A 47 7.64 -17.83 -5.02
CA TYR A 47 7.12 -17.87 -3.66
C TYR A 47 6.94 -19.32 -3.20
N MET A 48 7.05 -19.53 -1.88
CA MET A 48 6.68 -20.79 -1.26
C MET A 48 5.27 -20.64 -0.69
N PRO A 49 4.24 -21.36 -1.23
CA PRO A 49 2.88 -21.21 -0.75
C PRO A 49 2.73 -21.81 0.65
N TYR A 50 2.02 -21.09 1.48
CA TYR A 50 1.57 -21.54 2.79
C TYR A 50 0.06 -21.63 2.78
N ASN A 51 -0.46 -22.68 3.39
CA ASN A 51 -1.88 -22.81 3.64
C ASN A 51 -2.20 -22.21 5.02
N ALA A 52 -3.20 -21.34 5.09
CA ALA A 52 -3.73 -20.78 6.33
C ALA A 52 -5.08 -21.45 6.64
N ALA A 53 -5.08 -22.39 7.57
CA ALA A 53 -6.30 -23.06 8.01
C ALA A 53 -6.90 -22.32 9.22
N ASP A 54 -8.17 -21.91 9.13
CA ASP A 54 -8.91 -21.33 10.24
C ASP A 54 -9.09 -22.36 11.37
N ILE A 55 -8.82 -21.96 12.61
CA ILE A 55 -8.88 -22.78 13.79
C ILE A 55 -10.10 -22.40 14.63
N GLU A 56 -11.09 -23.30 14.68
CA GLU A 56 -12.34 -23.12 15.41
C GLU A 56 -12.16 -22.69 16.88
N MET A 57 -11.06 -23.10 17.53
CA MET A 57 -10.76 -22.68 18.91
C MET A 57 -10.67 -21.16 19.08
N GLY A 58 -10.29 -20.42 18.04
CA GLY A 58 -10.24 -18.96 18.06
C GLY A 58 -11.62 -18.34 18.27
N LYS A 59 -12.66 -18.98 17.76
CA LYS A 59 -14.06 -18.50 17.85
C LYS A 59 -14.64 -18.53 19.26
N ASP A 60 -14.00 -19.21 20.20
CA ASP A 60 -14.40 -19.19 21.62
C ASP A 60 -14.04 -17.86 22.31
N PHE A 61 -13.25 -17.00 21.67
CA PHE A 61 -12.76 -15.75 22.22
C PHE A 61 -13.32 -14.53 21.48
N SER A 62 -13.74 -13.53 22.25
CA SER A 62 -14.01 -12.19 21.72
C SER A 62 -12.71 -11.40 21.55
N ASN A 63 -11.68 -11.71 22.36
CA ASN A 63 -10.36 -11.09 22.28
C ASN A 63 -9.28 -12.05 22.74
N ILE A 64 -8.34 -12.41 21.86
CA ILE A 64 -7.14 -13.18 22.19
C ILE A 64 -6.02 -12.20 22.56
N CYS A 65 -5.65 -12.11 23.83
CA CYS A 65 -4.60 -11.21 24.31
C CYS A 65 -3.20 -11.84 24.30
N ALA A 66 -3.11 -13.17 24.25
CA ALA A 66 -1.83 -13.86 24.18
C ALA A 66 -1.91 -15.15 23.38
N LEU A 67 -0.97 -15.30 22.46
CA LEU A 67 -0.64 -16.52 21.75
C LEU A 67 0.86 -16.80 21.97
N THR A 68 1.18 -17.87 22.69
CA THR A 68 2.57 -18.23 23.00
C THR A 68 2.79 -19.74 22.84
N SER A 69 4.02 -20.17 22.58
CA SER A 69 4.36 -21.57 22.41
C SER A 69 5.52 -22.01 23.30
N ASP A 70 5.59 -23.30 23.58
CA ASP A 70 6.79 -23.92 24.13
C ASP A 70 7.79 -24.17 22.98
N PRO A 71 9.00 -23.54 22.98
CA PRO A 71 9.94 -23.64 21.88
C PRO A 71 10.54 -25.05 21.70
N LYS A 72 10.28 -25.98 22.61
CA LYS A 72 10.78 -27.35 22.56
C LYS A 72 9.74 -28.36 22.10
N SER A 73 8.50 -28.25 22.59
CA SER A 73 7.42 -29.17 22.24
C SER A 73 6.51 -28.63 21.10
N GLY A 74 6.50 -27.32 20.89
CA GLY A 74 5.56 -26.66 20.00
C GLY A 74 4.12 -26.56 20.56
N ASP A 75 3.92 -26.95 21.83
CA ASP A 75 2.62 -26.78 22.49
C ASP A 75 2.27 -25.30 22.62
N ILE A 76 0.99 -24.98 22.45
CA ILE A 76 0.49 -23.61 22.32
C ILE A 76 -0.34 -23.25 23.53
N LEU A 77 -0.20 -22.01 24.00
CA LEU A 77 -1.11 -21.34 24.90
C LEU A 77 -1.87 -20.25 24.16
N ILE A 78 -3.18 -20.35 24.14
CA ILE A 78 -4.11 -19.31 23.71
C ILE A 78 -4.77 -18.77 24.97
N PHE A 79 -4.74 -17.47 25.17
CA PHE A 79 -5.35 -16.86 26.35
C PHE A 79 -6.06 -15.55 25.99
N GLY A 80 -7.28 -15.37 26.49
CA GLY A 80 -8.08 -14.22 26.14
C GLY A 80 -9.41 -14.13 26.86
N GLN A 81 -10.24 -13.19 26.43
CA GLN A 81 -11.61 -13.04 26.89
C GLN A 81 -12.60 -13.74 25.96
N THR A 82 -13.61 -14.34 26.53
CA THR A 82 -14.79 -14.85 25.82
C THR A 82 -15.85 -13.77 25.68
N GLU A 83 -16.89 -13.98 24.90
CA GLU A 83 -18.03 -13.07 24.73
C GLU A 83 -18.67 -12.60 26.06
N ASN A 84 -18.59 -13.45 27.11
CA ASN A 84 -19.09 -13.12 28.43
C ASN A 84 -18.06 -12.38 29.31
N ASN A 85 -17.01 -11.81 28.75
CA ASN A 85 -15.92 -11.13 29.45
C ASN A 85 -15.19 -12.01 30.49
N SER A 86 -15.26 -13.34 30.35
CA SER A 86 -14.53 -14.27 31.23
C SER A 86 -13.17 -14.59 30.66
N TRP A 87 -12.14 -14.63 31.50
CA TRP A 87 -10.79 -14.99 31.08
C TRP A 87 -10.59 -16.49 31.03
N HIS A 88 -10.25 -16.98 29.84
CA HIS A 88 -10.01 -18.38 29.56
C HIS A 88 -8.64 -18.59 28.93
N GLY A 89 -8.05 -19.74 29.19
CA GLY A 89 -6.85 -20.18 28.51
C GLY A 89 -7.00 -21.61 28.01
N TYR A 90 -6.48 -21.85 26.82
CA TYR A 90 -6.38 -23.17 26.20
C TYR A 90 -4.93 -23.53 26.01
N ALA A 91 -4.50 -24.66 26.59
CA ALA A 91 -3.24 -25.31 26.28
C ALA A 91 -3.51 -26.43 25.29
N THR A 92 -2.86 -26.42 24.15
CA THR A 92 -3.08 -27.38 23.06
C THR A 92 -1.75 -27.77 22.42
N THR A 93 -1.74 -28.88 21.67
CA THR A 93 -0.58 -29.27 20.85
C THR A 93 -0.42 -28.32 19.66
N GLY A 94 0.74 -28.34 19.03
CA GLY A 94 1.01 -27.55 17.81
C GLY A 94 0.09 -27.90 16.62
N GLU A 95 -0.65 -29.01 16.69
CA GLU A 95 -1.63 -29.43 15.67
C GLU A 95 -3.08 -29.11 16.09
N PHE A 96 -3.30 -28.45 17.22
CA PHE A 96 -4.63 -28.15 17.77
C PHE A 96 -5.53 -29.36 17.96
N SER A 97 -4.95 -30.57 18.16
CA SER A 97 -5.67 -31.82 18.24
C SER A 97 -6.26 -32.13 19.63
N ASP A 98 -5.61 -31.59 20.65
CA ASP A 98 -5.99 -31.75 22.05
C ASP A 98 -6.12 -30.39 22.72
N ARG A 99 -6.94 -30.33 23.78
CA ARG A 99 -7.18 -29.09 24.49
C ARG A 99 -7.28 -29.31 25.98
N THR A 100 -6.55 -28.56 26.77
CA THR A 100 -6.72 -28.45 28.22
C THR A 100 -7.15 -27.05 28.58
N ASP A 101 -8.34 -26.93 29.16
CA ASP A 101 -8.94 -25.64 29.47
C ASP A 101 -8.60 -25.25 30.91
N PHE A 102 -8.40 -23.94 31.12
CA PHE A 102 -8.35 -23.34 32.44
C PHE A 102 -9.04 -21.99 32.45
N LYS A 103 -9.51 -21.58 33.65
CA LYS A 103 -10.13 -20.27 33.83
C LYS A 103 -9.27 -19.45 34.74
N PHE A 104 -9.18 -18.13 34.44
CA PHE A 104 -8.57 -17.19 35.32
C PHE A 104 -9.60 -16.17 35.78
N ASN A 105 -9.64 -15.91 37.07
CA ASN A 105 -10.55 -14.92 37.65
C ASN A 105 -9.73 -13.82 38.33
N PRO A 106 -9.47 -12.71 37.63
CA PRO A 106 -8.73 -11.61 38.19
C PRO A 106 -9.49 -11.03 39.39
N ALA A 107 -8.77 -10.43 40.35
CA ALA A 107 -9.35 -9.69 41.45
C ALA A 107 -10.09 -8.43 40.94
N GLU A 108 -10.94 -7.85 41.77
CA GLU A 108 -11.56 -6.55 41.48
C GLU A 108 -10.46 -5.51 41.30
N ASN A 109 -10.46 -4.77 40.19
CA ASN A 109 -9.41 -3.80 39.76
C ASN A 109 -8.07 -4.41 39.31
N GLU A 110 -8.03 -5.70 39.05
CA GLU A 110 -6.85 -6.34 38.48
C GLU A 110 -6.98 -6.40 36.94
N THR A 111 -6.03 -5.75 36.24
CA THR A 111 -5.96 -5.74 34.80
C THR A 111 -5.09 -6.89 34.30
N VAL A 112 -5.63 -7.73 33.47
CA VAL A 112 -4.86 -8.77 32.76
C VAL A 112 -4.11 -8.14 31.59
N VAL A 113 -2.80 -8.38 31.52
CA VAL A 113 -1.91 -7.75 30.51
C VAL A 113 -1.46 -8.74 29.44
N HIS A 114 -0.97 -9.92 29.84
CA HIS A 114 -0.45 -10.92 28.92
C HIS A 114 -0.42 -12.31 29.56
N ALA A 115 -0.23 -13.35 28.74
CA ALA A 115 0.07 -14.69 29.25
C ALA A 115 1.21 -15.32 28.47
N ALA A 116 1.95 -16.24 29.11
CA ALA A 116 3.08 -16.93 28.50
C ALA A 116 3.16 -18.38 28.94
N TRP A 117 3.67 -19.21 28.05
CA TRP A 117 4.08 -20.58 28.35
C TRP A 117 5.39 -20.58 29.14
N LEU A 118 5.38 -21.20 30.33
CA LEU A 118 6.55 -21.26 31.22
C LEU A 118 7.31 -22.59 31.15
N GLY A 119 6.84 -23.54 30.35
CA GLY A 119 7.37 -24.89 30.24
C GLY A 119 6.84 -25.84 31.32
N PHE A 120 7.08 -27.15 31.12
CA PHE A 120 6.58 -28.22 32.00
C PHE A 120 5.09 -28.17 32.30
N GLY A 121 4.29 -27.72 31.31
CA GLY A 121 2.85 -27.55 31.43
C GLY A 121 2.39 -26.31 32.22
N LYS A 122 3.31 -25.51 32.76
CA LYS A 122 2.99 -24.29 33.51
C LYS A 122 2.78 -23.09 32.60
N LYS A 123 1.88 -22.19 33.02
CA LYS A 123 1.56 -20.93 32.33
C LYS A 123 1.76 -19.78 33.31
N GLY A 124 2.16 -18.63 32.78
CA GLY A 124 2.23 -17.37 33.53
C GLY A 124 1.18 -16.42 33.02
N ILE A 125 0.47 -15.74 33.94
CA ILE A 125 -0.43 -14.63 33.60
C ILE A 125 0.14 -13.39 34.23
N LEU A 126 0.44 -12.39 33.38
CA LEU A 126 0.91 -11.07 33.80
C LEU A 126 -0.29 -10.17 34.07
N THR A 127 -0.33 -9.57 35.26
CA THR A 127 -1.40 -8.66 35.64
C THR A 127 -0.85 -7.40 36.29
N TYR A 128 -1.69 -6.37 36.35
CA TYR A 128 -1.41 -5.10 36.97
C TYR A 128 -2.55 -4.70 37.92
N MET A 129 -2.22 -4.27 39.13
CA MET A 129 -3.18 -3.85 40.12
C MET A 129 -2.53 -2.88 41.12
N ASP A 130 -3.20 -1.78 41.44
CA ASP A 130 -2.79 -0.79 42.45
C ASP A 130 -1.33 -0.30 42.31
N GLY A 131 -0.86 -0.06 41.08
CA GLY A 131 0.49 0.41 40.81
C GLY A 131 1.55 -0.68 40.78
N LYS A 132 1.18 -1.95 40.90
CA LYS A 132 2.10 -3.09 40.93
C LYS A 132 1.83 -4.11 39.86
N THR A 133 2.87 -4.79 39.47
CA THR A 133 2.88 -5.89 38.51
C THR A 133 2.90 -7.23 39.24
N PHE A 134 2.06 -8.16 38.81
CA PHE A 134 1.97 -9.51 39.37
C PHE A 134 2.16 -10.56 38.27
N ILE A 135 2.67 -11.72 38.66
CA ILE A 135 2.72 -12.91 37.81
C ILE A 135 2.03 -14.07 38.55
N HIS A 136 0.95 -14.54 37.98
CA HIS A 136 0.25 -15.74 38.44
C HIS A 136 0.85 -16.95 37.72
N VAL A 137 1.35 -17.92 38.46
CA VAL A 137 1.84 -19.18 37.93
C VAL A 137 0.74 -20.24 38.03
N ILE A 138 0.24 -20.65 36.87
CA ILE A 138 -0.82 -21.65 36.74
C ILE A 138 -0.16 -22.99 36.40
N GLY A 139 -0.49 -24.02 37.17
CA GLY A 139 0.00 -25.36 36.99
C GLY A 139 -0.56 -26.09 35.75
N ALA A 140 -0.05 -27.27 35.49
CA ALA A 140 -0.49 -28.11 34.37
C ALA A 140 -1.96 -28.47 34.47
N ASP A 141 -2.50 -28.61 35.69
CA ASP A 141 -3.91 -28.93 35.99
C ASP A 141 -4.84 -27.68 35.93
N GLY A 142 -4.33 -26.53 35.61
CA GLY A 142 -5.08 -25.26 35.54
C GLY A 142 -5.29 -24.58 36.90
N THR A 143 -4.70 -25.10 37.98
CA THR A 143 -4.77 -24.45 39.30
C THR A 143 -3.66 -23.42 39.48
N GLU A 144 -3.93 -22.32 40.21
CA GLU A 144 -2.92 -21.36 40.58
C GLU A 144 -1.97 -21.95 41.62
N GLU A 145 -0.72 -22.11 41.29
CA GLU A 145 0.32 -22.65 42.17
C GLU A 145 1.01 -21.51 42.96
N LYS A 146 1.12 -20.32 42.39
CA LYS A 146 1.89 -19.23 42.96
C LYS A 146 1.46 -17.87 42.40
N LEU A 147 1.40 -16.86 43.27
CA LEU A 147 1.29 -15.45 42.93
C LEU A 147 2.57 -14.73 43.32
N LEU A 148 3.16 -14.01 42.39
CA LEU A 148 4.40 -13.25 42.57
C LEU A 148 4.09 -11.74 42.52
N ASP A 149 4.44 -11.01 43.57
CA ASP A 149 4.48 -9.54 43.57
C ASP A 149 5.85 -9.10 43.01
N CYS A 150 5.85 -8.53 41.82
CA CYS A 150 7.07 -8.13 41.10
C CYS A 150 7.40 -6.64 41.32
N GLY A 151 6.58 -5.93 42.06
CA GLY A 151 6.76 -4.49 42.35
C GLY A 151 6.22 -3.58 41.22
N GLU A 152 6.71 -2.35 41.19
CA GLU A 152 6.28 -1.30 40.27
C GLU A 152 7.11 -1.39 38.97
N ILE A 153 6.76 -2.34 38.07
CA ILE A 153 7.47 -2.58 36.80
C ILE A 153 6.72 -1.93 35.63
N LEU A 154 5.43 -2.26 35.46
CA LEU A 154 4.63 -1.74 34.38
C LEU A 154 4.06 -0.37 34.75
N THR A 155 4.03 0.53 33.77
CA THR A 155 3.44 1.88 33.92
C THR A 155 2.24 2.01 32.96
N PRO A 156 1.06 2.38 33.47
CA PRO A 156 -0.10 2.65 32.63
C PRO A 156 0.11 3.91 31.79
N PHE A 157 -0.49 3.93 30.60
CA PHE A 157 -0.66 5.14 29.81
C PHE A 157 -1.62 6.14 30.46
N GLU A 158 -1.72 7.35 29.93
CA GLU A 158 -2.60 8.40 30.45
C GLU A 158 -4.08 8.01 30.46
N ASP A 159 -4.51 7.16 29.52
CA ASP A 159 -5.86 6.59 29.43
C ASP A 159 -6.10 5.38 30.37
N GLY A 160 -5.08 4.97 31.13
CA GLY A 160 -5.14 3.86 32.06
C GLY A 160 -4.83 2.49 31.44
N PHE A 161 -4.57 2.42 30.13
CA PHE A 161 -4.17 1.17 29.48
C PHE A 161 -2.78 0.74 29.95
N VAL A 162 -2.59 -0.59 30.17
CA VAL A 162 -1.30 -1.17 30.58
C VAL A 162 -0.84 -2.15 29.51
N TYR A 163 0.37 -1.93 29.02
CA TYR A 163 1.01 -2.81 28.05
C TYR A 163 2.22 -3.52 28.66
N GLY A 164 2.37 -4.80 28.35
CA GLY A 164 3.53 -5.58 28.69
C GLY A 164 3.49 -6.96 28.07
N ARG A 165 4.65 -7.58 27.84
CA ARG A 165 4.73 -8.97 27.39
C ARG A 165 5.59 -9.78 28.35
N LEU A 166 5.08 -10.95 28.74
CA LEU A 166 5.76 -11.90 29.60
C LEU A 166 6.52 -12.94 28.76
N TYR A 167 7.76 -13.20 29.15
CA TYR A 167 8.61 -14.22 28.55
C TYR A 167 9.23 -15.08 29.64
N ARG A 168 9.55 -16.32 29.31
CA ARG A 168 10.34 -17.19 30.17
C ARG A 168 11.83 -16.83 30.09
N ASN A 169 12.52 -16.77 31.24
CA ASN A 169 13.95 -16.57 31.33
C ASN A 169 14.54 -17.59 32.32
N GLY A 170 15.00 -18.74 31.85
CA GLY A 170 15.47 -19.81 32.69
C GLY A 170 14.42 -20.26 33.72
N ASP A 171 14.72 -20.13 35.00
CA ASP A 171 13.78 -20.36 36.11
C ASP A 171 12.96 -19.15 36.50
N GLY A 172 13.24 -17.97 35.91
CA GLY A 172 12.56 -16.70 36.14
C GLY A 172 11.83 -16.20 34.90
N PHE A 173 11.69 -14.86 34.80
CA PHE A 173 10.88 -14.22 33.82
C PHE A 173 11.60 -13.00 33.23
N ALA A 174 11.21 -12.63 32.01
CA ALA A 174 11.48 -11.32 31.44
C ALA A 174 10.14 -10.67 31.09
N VAL A 175 10.02 -9.37 31.32
CA VAL A 175 8.82 -8.58 31.00
C VAL A 175 9.25 -7.37 30.19
N SER A 176 8.73 -7.21 28.98
CA SER A 176 8.85 -5.96 28.24
C SER A 176 7.66 -5.04 28.55
N ASP A 177 7.90 -3.76 28.64
CA ASP A 177 6.88 -2.73 28.89
C ASP A 177 6.62 -1.86 27.66
N SER A 178 5.72 -0.88 27.81
CA SER A 178 5.40 0.12 26.79
C SER A 178 6.51 1.15 26.55
N GLY A 179 7.40 1.33 27.52
CA GLY A 179 8.54 2.25 27.45
C GLY A 179 9.76 1.68 26.74
N ASN A 180 9.64 0.50 26.13
CA ASN A 180 10.72 -0.27 25.53
C ASN A 180 11.80 -0.76 26.54
N ALA A 181 11.45 -0.85 27.84
CA ALA A 181 12.32 -1.49 28.82
C ALA A 181 12.12 -3.02 28.84
N LEU A 182 13.15 -3.73 29.28
CA LEU A 182 13.11 -5.17 29.49
C LEU A 182 13.50 -5.47 30.93
N HIS A 183 12.55 -5.92 31.73
CA HIS A 183 12.70 -6.17 33.15
C HIS A 183 12.97 -7.65 33.40
N PHE A 184 13.95 -7.98 34.22
CA PHE A 184 14.26 -9.34 34.64
C PHE A 184 13.78 -9.61 36.06
N ILE A 185 13.14 -10.75 36.23
CA ILE A 185 12.48 -11.18 37.47
C ILE A 185 12.92 -12.60 37.78
N ALA A 186 13.37 -12.84 38.99
CA ALA A 186 13.69 -14.19 39.46
C ALA A 186 12.44 -15.06 39.62
N GLY A 187 12.63 -16.37 39.69
CA GLY A 187 11.52 -17.32 39.88
C GLY A 187 10.82 -17.23 41.26
N ASP A 188 11.32 -16.41 42.19
CA ASP A 188 10.68 -16.07 43.45
C ASP A 188 9.93 -14.72 43.43
N GLY A 189 9.96 -14.00 42.31
CA GLY A 189 9.33 -12.70 42.11
C GLY A 189 10.26 -11.52 42.38
N SER A 190 11.48 -11.73 42.85
CA SER A 190 12.42 -10.64 43.12
C SER A 190 12.91 -10.00 41.82
N TYR A 191 12.97 -8.67 41.79
CA TYR A 191 13.48 -7.90 40.67
C TYR A 191 14.98 -8.03 40.54
N LEU A 192 15.49 -8.41 39.36
CA LEU A 192 16.90 -8.61 39.08
C LEU A 192 17.58 -7.41 38.44
N GLY A 193 16.82 -6.62 37.68
CA GLY A 193 17.30 -5.43 36.98
C GLY A 193 16.73 -5.27 35.59
N GLU A 194 17.18 -4.21 34.89
CA GLU A 194 16.89 -3.94 33.48
C GLU A 194 18.19 -3.56 32.77
N PRO A 195 18.48 -4.10 31.58
CA PRO A 195 19.59 -3.65 30.76
C PRO A 195 19.29 -2.30 30.11
N ASP A 196 20.31 -1.48 29.92
CA ASP A 196 20.21 -0.25 29.13
C ASP A 196 20.03 -0.60 27.64
N LEU A 197 18.84 -0.44 27.11
CA LEU A 197 18.51 -0.72 25.71
C LEU A 197 18.99 0.36 24.73
N LYS A 198 19.53 1.48 25.21
CA LYS A 198 20.08 2.57 24.38
C LYS A 198 19.09 3.10 23.33
N GLY A 199 17.81 3.13 23.66
CA GLY A 199 16.74 3.58 22.76
C GLY A 199 16.30 2.57 21.69
N MET A 200 16.72 1.30 21.80
CA MET A 200 16.23 0.22 20.95
C MET A 200 14.91 -0.35 21.48
N SER A 201 14.04 -0.77 20.56
CA SER A 201 12.75 -1.39 20.91
C SER A 201 12.84 -2.92 20.90
N VAL A 202 12.27 -3.57 21.92
CA VAL A 202 12.22 -5.03 22.00
C VAL A 202 11.19 -5.58 21.01
N MET A 203 11.64 -6.41 20.05
CA MET A 203 10.80 -7.09 19.07
C MET A 203 10.48 -8.52 19.45
N GLY A 204 11.39 -9.23 20.12
CA GLY A 204 11.19 -10.60 20.55
C GLY A 204 12.25 -11.04 21.55
N VAL A 205 11.91 -12.05 22.35
CA VAL A 205 12.81 -12.64 23.36
C VAL A 205 12.77 -14.15 23.23
N SER A 206 13.94 -14.79 23.19
CA SER A 206 14.11 -16.23 23.17
C SER A 206 15.08 -16.68 24.26
N GLY A 207 14.79 -17.79 24.94
CA GLY A 207 15.73 -18.38 25.90
C GLY A 207 16.98 -18.92 25.19
N ASN A 208 18.18 -18.63 25.72
CA ASN A 208 19.40 -19.16 25.15
C ASN A 208 19.89 -20.41 25.91
N SER A 209 20.92 -21.10 25.36
CA SER A 209 21.48 -22.34 25.92
C SER A 209 22.10 -22.18 27.32
N ASP A 210 22.52 -20.97 27.67
CA ASP A 210 23.24 -20.66 28.90
C ASP A 210 22.32 -20.26 30.06
N GLY A 211 21.01 -20.32 29.82
CA GLY A 211 19.99 -20.03 30.82
C GLY A 211 19.56 -18.54 30.88
N GLY A 212 20.17 -17.68 30.08
CA GLY A 212 19.75 -16.32 29.85
C GLY A 212 18.73 -16.19 28.69
N VAL A 213 18.62 -15.00 28.16
CA VAL A 213 17.79 -14.73 26.99
C VAL A 213 18.59 -14.09 25.86
N THR A 214 18.23 -14.41 24.65
CA THR A 214 18.59 -13.65 23.44
C THR A 214 17.42 -12.77 23.07
N VAL A 215 17.69 -11.49 22.83
CA VAL A 215 16.68 -10.50 22.52
C VAL A 215 16.96 -9.93 21.13
N ILE A 216 15.93 -9.79 20.33
CA ILE A 216 16.00 -9.10 19.05
C ILE A 216 15.38 -7.72 19.22
N PHE A 217 16.07 -6.70 18.72
CA PHE A 217 15.73 -5.30 18.86
C PHE A 217 15.59 -4.62 17.50
N LEU A 218 14.73 -3.62 17.44
CA LEU A 218 14.65 -2.64 16.37
C LEU A 218 15.42 -1.39 16.80
N LYS A 219 16.38 -0.95 15.98
CA LYS A 219 17.11 0.30 16.16
C LYS A 219 16.33 1.49 15.61
N ALA A 220 16.76 2.71 15.94
CA ALA A 220 16.17 3.94 15.44
C ALA A 220 16.22 4.12 13.90
N ASP A 221 17.16 3.44 13.23
CA ASP A 221 17.29 3.40 11.77
C ASP A 221 16.47 2.26 11.11
N ASN A 222 15.57 1.63 11.87
CA ASN A 222 14.77 0.47 11.48
C ASN A 222 15.59 -0.81 11.18
N SER A 223 16.90 -0.84 11.47
CA SER A 223 17.67 -2.06 11.35
C SER A 223 17.48 -2.97 12.58
N LEU A 224 17.62 -4.28 12.38
CA LEU A 224 17.53 -5.27 13.46
C LEU A 224 18.91 -5.56 14.05
N CYS A 225 18.96 -5.74 15.37
CA CYS A 225 20.13 -6.30 16.04
C CYS A 225 19.70 -7.27 17.11
N MET A 226 20.62 -8.14 17.53
CA MET A 226 20.43 -9.13 18.59
C MET A 226 21.46 -8.93 19.68
N ALA A 227 21.08 -9.22 20.89
CA ALA A 227 22.02 -9.31 22.00
C ALA A 227 21.58 -10.41 22.98
N ASP A 228 22.54 -10.99 23.66
CA ASP A 228 22.25 -11.83 24.80
C ASP A 228 22.16 -10.95 26.06
N SER A 229 21.40 -11.39 27.05
CA SER A 229 21.34 -10.69 28.35
C SER A 229 21.33 -11.69 29.51
N ASP A 230 22.06 -11.33 30.57
CA ASP A 230 22.06 -12.04 31.84
C ASP A 230 21.13 -11.43 32.90
N GLY A 231 20.30 -10.46 32.48
CA GLY A 231 19.42 -9.72 33.36
C GLY A 231 20.01 -8.43 33.95
N LYS A 232 21.23 -8.05 33.54
CA LYS A 232 21.87 -6.81 33.98
C LYS A 232 22.46 -6.02 32.81
N GLU A 233 23.07 -6.71 31.87
CA GLU A 233 23.75 -6.10 30.74
C GLU A 233 23.39 -6.79 29.44
N LEU A 234 23.48 -6.03 28.34
CA LEU A 234 23.46 -6.58 26.98
C LEU A 234 24.89 -7.01 26.63
N ILE A 235 25.04 -8.30 26.32
CA ILE A 235 26.30 -8.92 25.93
C ILE A 235 26.16 -9.51 24.52
N ASN A 236 27.28 -9.74 23.86
CA ASN A 236 27.31 -10.36 22.53
C ASN A 236 26.42 -9.66 21.49
N GLN A 237 26.32 -8.34 21.57
CA GLN A 237 25.54 -7.58 20.61
C GLN A 237 26.05 -7.80 19.19
N ARG A 238 25.15 -8.13 18.26
CA ARG A 238 25.46 -8.44 16.87
C ARG A 238 24.37 -7.89 15.97
N ASP A 239 24.76 -7.32 14.85
CA ASP A 239 23.82 -6.93 13.81
C ASP A 239 23.24 -8.19 13.17
N CYS A 240 21.94 -8.23 13.00
CA CYS A 240 21.29 -9.21 12.18
C CYS A 240 20.72 -8.47 10.96
N THR A 241 21.35 -8.68 9.80
CA THR A 241 20.82 -8.15 8.57
C THR A 241 19.43 -8.76 8.37
N GLY A 242 18.42 -7.92 8.58
CA GLY A 242 17.03 -8.29 8.39
C GLY A 242 16.60 -8.26 6.93
N PRO A 243 15.38 -8.69 6.63
CA PRO A 243 14.73 -8.36 5.38
C PRO A 243 14.74 -6.84 5.15
N ALA A 244 14.71 -6.43 3.88
CA ALA A 244 14.64 -5.00 3.53
C ALA A 244 13.35 -4.33 4.02
N SER A 245 12.30 -5.12 4.26
CA SER A 245 11.00 -4.64 4.76
C SER A 245 10.96 -4.57 6.28
N SER A 246 10.05 -3.73 6.80
CA SER A 246 9.86 -3.55 8.24
C SER A 246 9.27 -4.80 8.91
N ALA A 247 9.78 -5.14 10.10
CA ALA A 247 9.21 -6.21 10.92
C ALA A 247 7.86 -5.79 11.52
N MET A 248 6.85 -6.64 11.36
CA MET A 248 5.51 -6.46 11.94
C MET A 248 5.38 -7.18 13.28
N THR A 249 5.80 -8.44 13.34
CA THR A 249 5.81 -9.23 14.56
C THR A 249 6.92 -10.26 14.52
N ILE A 250 7.59 -10.48 15.66
CA ILE A 250 8.66 -11.48 15.81
C ILE A 250 8.32 -12.36 17.00
N CYS A 251 8.50 -13.66 16.85
CA CYS A 251 8.29 -14.65 17.90
C CYS A 251 9.55 -15.48 18.15
N THR A 252 9.58 -16.16 19.30
CA THR A 252 10.56 -17.18 19.61
C THR A 252 10.50 -18.32 18.58
N GLY A 253 11.65 -18.78 18.13
CA GLY A 253 11.77 -19.85 17.17
C GLY A 253 11.50 -21.24 17.79
N PHE A 254 11.53 -22.26 16.94
CA PHE A 254 11.36 -23.67 17.30
C PHE A 254 12.56 -24.48 16.77
N GLY A 255 13.03 -25.42 17.56
CA GLY A 255 14.12 -26.32 17.18
C GLY A 255 15.46 -25.61 17.03
N ASP A 256 15.99 -25.56 15.81
CA ASP A 256 17.21 -24.85 15.43
C ASP A 256 16.98 -23.40 15.00
N CYS A 257 15.73 -22.98 14.92
CA CYS A 257 15.35 -21.62 14.64
C CYS A 257 15.41 -20.77 15.92
N GLU A 258 16.16 -19.66 15.90
CA GLU A 258 16.22 -18.75 17.06
C GLU A 258 15.01 -17.84 17.14
N PHE A 259 14.57 -17.32 15.99
CA PHE A 259 13.40 -16.44 15.84
C PHE A 259 12.67 -16.72 14.54
N ALA A 260 11.41 -16.38 14.52
CA ALA A 260 10.63 -16.24 13.29
C ALA A 260 9.84 -14.93 13.31
N GLY A 261 9.44 -14.43 12.15
CA GLY A 261 8.72 -13.18 12.08
C GLY A 261 7.96 -12.98 10.78
N ILE A 262 6.95 -12.17 10.87
CA ILE A 262 6.25 -11.60 9.71
C ILE A 262 6.79 -10.19 9.49
N PHE A 263 7.23 -9.94 8.29
CA PHE A 263 7.67 -8.65 7.77
C PHE A 263 6.67 -8.18 6.71
N MET A 264 6.78 -6.93 6.28
CA MET A 264 5.85 -6.37 5.28
C MET A 264 5.81 -7.14 3.95
N ASP A 265 6.88 -7.90 3.64
CA ASP A 265 7.02 -8.65 2.39
C ASP A 265 6.95 -10.17 2.56
N GLY A 266 6.87 -10.71 3.78
CA GLY A 266 6.86 -12.16 3.94
C GLY A 266 7.01 -12.71 5.35
N LEU A 267 6.91 -14.04 5.40
CA LEU A 267 7.19 -14.86 6.58
C LEU A 267 8.65 -15.31 6.53
N TYR A 268 9.36 -15.09 7.61
CA TYR A 268 10.79 -15.37 7.71
C TYR A 268 11.13 -16.18 8.95
N VAL A 269 12.23 -16.93 8.86
CA VAL A 269 12.89 -17.61 10.01
C VAL A 269 14.33 -17.17 10.11
N PHE A 270 14.85 -17.05 11.34
CA PHE A 270 16.25 -16.77 11.62
C PHE A 270 16.98 -18.02 12.06
N ARG A 271 17.86 -18.52 11.21
CA ARG A 271 18.68 -19.72 11.44
C ARG A 271 20.11 -19.46 11.02
N GLU A 272 21.05 -20.08 11.69
CA GLU A 272 22.50 -20.05 11.35
C GLU A 272 23.02 -18.60 11.14
N GLY A 273 22.45 -17.63 11.87
CA GLY A 273 22.86 -16.22 11.83
C GLY A 273 22.29 -15.39 10.68
N GLY A 274 21.28 -15.89 9.96
CA GLY A 274 20.62 -15.19 8.86
C GLY A 274 19.12 -15.40 8.78
N TRP A 275 18.41 -14.43 8.17
CA TRP A 275 17.00 -14.54 7.86
C TRP A 275 16.80 -15.27 6.54
N THR A 276 15.87 -16.20 6.53
CA THR A 276 15.44 -16.95 5.34
C THR A 276 13.96 -16.73 5.15
N LYS A 277 13.55 -16.24 3.97
CA LYS A 277 12.15 -16.09 3.58
C LYS A 277 11.54 -17.46 3.34
N LEU A 278 10.39 -17.73 3.96
CA LEU A 278 9.63 -18.96 3.78
C LEU A 278 8.45 -18.76 2.83
N SER A 279 7.82 -17.60 2.88
CA SER A 279 6.63 -17.31 2.07
C SER A 279 6.46 -15.83 1.87
N ASP A 280 5.85 -15.44 0.76
CA ASP A 280 5.29 -14.11 0.57
C ASP A 280 3.98 -13.97 1.35
N LEU A 281 3.67 -12.75 1.81
CA LEU A 281 2.46 -12.50 2.59
C LEU A 281 1.19 -12.70 1.80
N ALA A 282 1.25 -12.48 0.50
CA ALA A 282 0.15 -12.72 -0.41
C ALA A 282 -0.27 -14.21 -0.51
N ALA A 283 0.51 -15.12 0.10
CA ALA A 283 0.07 -16.50 0.29
C ALA A 283 -1.06 -16.65 1.34
N PHE A 284 -1.34 -15.60 2.12
CA PHE A 284 -2.30 -15.63 3.21
C PHE A 284 -3.54 -14.80 2.89
N ASP A 285 -4.71 -15.23 3.39
CA ASP A 285 -5.99 -14.52 3.25
C ASP A 285 -6.19 -13.40 4.28
N PHE A 286 -5.12 -12.94 4.93
CA PHE A 286 -5.15 -11.84 5.89
C PHE A 286 -3.99 -10.87 5.64
N HIS A 287 -4.21 -9.60 5.92
CA HIS A 287 -3.16 -8.60 5.81
C HIS A 287 -2.16 -8.70 6.98
N PRO A 288 -0.84 -8.57 6.75
CA PRO A 288 0.18 -8.65 7.81
C PRO A 288 -0.05 -7.69 8.97
N ILE A 289 -0.61 -6.51 8.68
CA ILE A 289 -0.92 -5.47 9.67
C ILE A 289 -2.02 -5.89 10.66
N GLU A 290 -2.81 -6.91 10.30
CA GLU A 290 -3.87 -7.47 11.14
C GLU A 290 -3.32 -8.47 12.16
N ILE A 291 -2.10 -8.96 11.98
CA ILE A 291 -1.51 -9.95 12.88
C ILE A 291 -1.13 -9.30 14.21
N SER A 292 -1.73 -9.77 15.28
CA SER A 292 -1.45 -9.37 16.67
C SER A 292 -0.57 -10.36 17.43
N GLY A 293 -0.47 -11.60 16.94
CA GLY A 293 0.39 -12.61 17.54
C GLY A 293 0.81 -13.69 16.55
N LEU A 294 2.05 -14.17 16.71
CA LEU A 294 2.63 -15.26 15.92
C LEU A 294 3.41 -16.18 16.84
N VAL A 295 3.39 -17.47 16.59
CA VAL A 295 4.23 -18.49 17.26
C VAL A 295 4.63 -19.58 16.28
N MET A 296 5.81 -20.17 16.50
CA MET A 296 6.17 -21.43 15.85
C MET A 296 5.57 -22.62 16.61
N THR A 297 4.99 -23.55 15.89
CA THR A 297 4.37 -24.79 16.43
C THR A 297 5.14 -26.04 16.03
N GLY A 298 6.06 -25.90 15.12
CA GLY A 298 6.91 -26.96 14.59
C GLY A 298 7.93 -26.39 13.60
N ASP A 299 8.67 -27.25 12.95
CA ASP A 299 9.62 -26.82 11.91
C ASP A 299 8.82 -26.27 10.72
N ASN A 300 9.03 -24.99 10.41
CA ASN A 300 8.27 -24.23 9.40
C ASN A 300 6.75 -24.29 9.55
N LYS A 301 6.23 -24.54 10.75
CA LYS A 301 4.80 -24.45 11.06
C LYS A 301 4.54 -23.34 12.05
N PHE A 302 3.46 -22.60 11.84
CA PHE A 302 3.13 -21.44 12.67
C PHE A 302 1.65 -21.42 13.04
N ALA A 303 1.37 -20.75 14.15
CA ALA A 303 0.03 -20.26 14.43
C ALA A 303 0.07 -18.73 14.48
N ALA A 304 -0.93 -18.09 13.89
CA ALA A 304 -1.10 -16.65 13.85
C ALA A 304 -2.47 -16.24 14.35
N VAL A 305 -2.54 -15.14 15.08
CA VAL A 305 -3.80 -14.54 15.52
C VAL A 305 -3.90 -13.12 14.98
N THR A 306 -5.07 -12.76 14.47
CA THR A 306 -5.35 -11.41 13.96
C THR A 306 -5.96 -10.52 15.06
N LYS A 307 -6.01 -9.21 14.83
CA LYS A 307 -6.67 -8.23 15.72
C LYS A 307 -8.17 -8.53 15.92
N GLY A 308 -8.80 -9.20 14.95
CA GLY A 308 -10.19 -9.70 15.05
C GLY A 308 -10.32 -11.05 15.76
N SER A 309 -9.26 -11.53 16.44
CA SER A 309 -9.21 -12.82 17.15
C SER A 309 -9.39 -14.07 16.29
N ALA A 310 -9.31 -13.97 14.96
CA ALA A 310 -9.21 -15.13 14.09
C ALA A 310 -7.85 -15.81 14.31
N LEU A 311 -7.88 -17.13 14.45
CA LEU A 311 -6.70 -17.96 14.70
C LEU A 311 -6.45 -18.88 13.50
N TYR A 312 -5.23 -18.85 12.97
CA TYR A 312 -4.85 -19.62 11.80
C TYR A 312 -3.67 -20.55 12.10
N LEU A 313 -3.71 -21.75 11.53
CA LEU A 313 -2.55 -22.64 11.43
C LEU A 313 -1.92 -22.48 10.05
N LEU A 314 -0.64 -22.07 10.00
CA LEU A 314 0.11 -21.86 8.78
C LEU A 314 1.04 -23.05 8.53
N THR A 315 0.90 -23.71 7.39
CA THR A 315 1.71 -24.88 6.99
C THR A 315 2.17 -24.76 5.55
N GLU A 316 3.35 -25.28 5.25
CA GLU A 316 3.85 -25.35 3.87
C GLU A 316 2.94 -26.20 2.99
N GLU A 317 2.64 -25.72 1.79
CA GLU A 317 1.97 -26.49 0.75
C GLU A 317 2.97 -27.29 -0.09
N ASP A 318 2.51 -28.44 -0.62
CA ASP A 318 3.27 -29.18 -1.61
C ASP A 318 3.20 -28.50 -2.97
N ILE A 319 4.28 -27.86 -3.37
CA ILE A 319 4.41 -27.14 -4.66
C ILE A 319 4.92 -28.00 -5.82
N SER A 320 5.06 -29.31 -5.62
CA SER A 320 5.61 -30.21 -6.66
C SER A 320 4.84 -30.15 -7.96
N ASN A 321 3.49 -30.03 -7.88
CA ASN A 321 2.62 -29.88 -9.05
C ASN A 321 2.81 -28.53 -9.76
N LEU A 322 3.11 -27.46 -9.04
CA LEU A 322 3.31 -26.13 -9.64
C LEU A 322 4.60 -26.07 -10.48
N LYS A 323 5.64 -26.77 -10.06
CA LYS A 323 6.94 -26.79 -10.75
C LYS A 323 6.90 -27.41 -12.14
N SER A 324 5.92 -28.25 -12.44
CA SER A 324 5.76 -28.89 -13.74
C SER A 324 4.95 -28.06 -14.75
N LYS A 325 4.28 -26.99 -14.31
CA LYS A 325 3.42 -26.16 -15.16
C LYS A 325 4.24 -25.14 -15.94
N LYS A 326 3.73 -24.74 -17.10
CA LYS A 326 4.28 -23.62 -17.87
C LYS A 326 4.00 -22.31 -17.17
N ILE A 327 4.92 -21.38 -17.26
CA ILE A 327 4.80 -20.07 -16.62
C ILE A 327 4.13 -19.09 -17.59
N VAL A 328 3.11 -18.40 -17.10
CA VAL A 328 2.61 -17.14 -17.67
C VAL A 328 3.06 -16.04 -16.72
N SER A 329 3.95 -15.19 -17.18
CA SER A 329 4.65 -14.21 -16.34
C SER A 329 3.88 -12.90 -16.22
N LEU A 330 3.77 -12.38 -14.99
CA LEU A 330 3.22 -11.06 -14.69
C LEU A 330 4.32 -10.17 -14.11
N ALA A 331 4.72 -9.12 -14.82
CA ALA A 331 5.70 -8.15 -14.34
C ALA A 331 5.04 -7.04 -13.54
N VAL A 332 5.53 -6.85 -12.30
CA VAL A 332 5.11 -5.78 -11.39
C VAL A 332 6.30 -4.90 -11.06
N TYR A 333 6.22 -3.60 -11.34
CA TYR A 333 7.28 -2.63 -11.09
C TYR A 333 6.79 -1.39 -10.33
N SER A 334 5.49 -1.26 -10.15
CA SER A 334 4.84 -0.19 -9.41
C SER A 334 3.67 -0.74 -8.60
N GLY A 335 3.24 0.02 -7.62
CA GLY A 335 2.09 -0.34 -6.81
C GLY A 335 2.37 -1.42 -5.78
N ARG A 336 1.33 -2.11 -5.35
CA ARG A 336 1.35 -3.11 -4.29
C ARG A 336 1.49 -4.51 -4.88
N ALA A 337 2.74 -4.97 -5.03
CA ALA A 337 3.05 -6.29 -5.58
C ALA A 337 2.36 -7.44 -4.82
N ASP A 338 2.10 -7.26 -3.52
CA ASP A 338 1.37 -8.22 -2.68
C ASP A 338 -0.02 -8.56 -3.22
N GLN A 339 -0.74 -7.58 -3.76
CA GLN A 339 -2.09 -7.80 -4.33
C GLN A 339 -2.03 -8.68 -5.59
N TYR A 340 -1.07 -8.42 -6.47
CA TYR A 340 -0.88 -9.24 -7.69
C TYR A 340 -0.44 -10.66 -7.36
N VAL A 341 0.43 -10.82 -6.35
CA VAL A 341 0.86 -12.16 -5.89
C VAL A 341 -0.33 -12.91 -5.28
N LYS A 342 -1.18 -12.23 -4.49
CA LYS A 342 -2.41 -12.85 -3.96
C LYS A 342 -3.34 -13.29 -5.09
N LEU A 343 -3.63 -12.42 -6.04
CA LEU A 343 -4.48 -12.74 -7.18
C LEU A 343 -3.94 -13.93 -7.99
N ALA A 344 -2.62 -13.94 -8.26
CA ALA A 344 -1.98 -15.05 -8.97
C ALA A 344 -2.07 -16.38 -8.20
N ASN A 345 -1.91 -16.34 -6.86
CA ASN A 345 -2.07 -17.51 -6.02
C ASN A 345 -3.50 -18.04 -6.04
N ASP A 346 -4.48 -17.16 -5.89
CA ASP A 346 -5.89 -17.54 -5.88
C ASP A 346 -6.30 -18.14 -7.23
N TYR A 347 -5.87 -17.52 -8.32
CA TYR A 347 -6.07 -18.07 -9.67
C TYR A 347 -5.44 -19.45 -9.82
N ASN A 348 -4.18 -19.63 -9.43
CA ASN A 348 -3.49 -20.91 -9.53
C ASN A 348 -4.16 -22.00 -8.66
N LYS A 349 -4.67 -21.66 -7.47
CA LYS A 349 -5.43 -22.56 -6.61
C LYS A 349 -6.78 -22.94 -7.21
N ALA A 350 -7.47 -21.99 -7.86
CA ALA A 350 -8.73 -22.23 -8.53
C ALA A 350 -8.58 -23.13 -9.79
N HIS A 351 -7.37 -23.15 -10.40
CA HIS A 351 -7.06 -23.89 -11.62
C HIS A 351 -5.98 -24.98 -11.41
N PRO A 352 -6.19 -25.95 -10.48
CA PRO A 352 -5.17 -26.93 -10.12
C PRO A 352 -4.79 -27.86 -11.28
N ASP A 353 -5.73 -28.12 -12.18
CA ASP A 353 -5.57 -29.02 -13.33
C ASP A 353 -5.05 -28.32 -14.60
N SER A 354 -4.83 -26.99 -14.56
CA SER A 354 -4.26 -26.25 -15.69
C SER A 354 -2.81 -26.67 -15.95
N ASP A 355 -2.41 -26.70 -17.24
CA ASP A 355 -1.02 -26.88 -17.65
C ASP A 355 -0.16 -25.63 -17.42
N TYR A 356 -0.75 -24.52 -17.00
CA TYR A 356 -0.15 -23.21 -16.79
C TYR A 356 -0.26 -22.78 -15.32
N ARG A 357 0.64 -21.88 -14.93
CA ARG A 357 0.53 -21.11 -13.69
C ARG A 357 0.89 -19.66 -13.94
N ILE A 358 0.27 -18.74 -13.24
CA ILE A 358 0.67 -17.34 -13.22
C ILE A 358 1.82 -17.18 -12.23
N GLU A 359 2.88 -16.48 -12.61
CA GLU A 359 4.02 -16.19 -11.75
C GLU A 359 4.37 -14.69 -11.78
N VAL A 360 4.39 -14.06 -10.60
CA VAL A 360 4.68 -12.63 -10.47
C VAL A 360 6.19 -12.42 -10.46
N GLN A 361 6.67 -11.57 -11.37
CA GLN A 361 8.05 -11.10 -11.45
C GLN A 361 8.10 -9.66 -10.95
N GLN A 362 8.79 -9.44 -9.84
CA GLN A 362 8.92 -8.10 -9.27
C GLN A 362 10.17 -7.41 -9.80
N TYR A 363 9.99 -6.22 -10.38
CA TYR A 363 11.07 -5.31 -10.71
C TYR A 363 11.15 -4.29 -9.56
N ILE A 364 12.22 -4.35 -8.77
CA ILE A 364 12.37 -3.54 -7.56
C ILE A 364 13.60 -2.66 -7.70
N ALA A 365 13.43 -1.37 -7.43
CA ALA A 365 14.56 -0.47 -7.20
C ALA A 365 15.13 -0.75 -5.80
N ASP A 366 16.43 -0.88 -5.68
CA ASP A 366 17.15 -1.18 -4.43
C ASP A 366 18.36 -0.25 -4.25
N GLU A 367 19.17 -0.48 -3.24
CA GLU A 367 20.38 0.31 -2.98
C GLU A 367 21.41 0.31 -4.14
N ASN A 368 21.33 -0.68 -5.03
CA ASN A 368 22.24 -0.86 -6.17
C ASN A 368 21.60 -0.52 -7.52
N THR A 369 20.28 -0.45 -7.59
CA THR A 369 19.50 -0.25 -8.81
C THR A 369 18.50 0.88 -8.60
N SER A 370 18.75 2.03 -9.20
CA SER A 370 17.78 3.14 -9.16
C SER A 370 16.51 2.79 -9.94
N TYR A 371 15.42 3.53 -9.67
CA TYR A 371 14.16 3.39 -10.42
C TYR A 371 14.40 3.53 -11.94
N ASP A 372 15.15 4.52 -12.38
CA ASP A 372 15.45 4.73 -13.81
C ASP A 372 16.22 3.55 -14.42
N GLN A 373 17.14 2.95 -13.66
CA GLN A 373 17.89 1.78 -14.11
C GLN A 373 16.99 0.55 -14.19
N MET A 374 16.10 0.38 -13.24
CA MET A 374 15.09 -0.70 -13.23
C MET A 374 14.17 -0.60 -14.46
N MET A 375 13.62 0.60 -14.72
CA MET A 375 12.77 0.86 -15.89
C MET A 375 13.53 0.65 -17.20
N SER A 376 14.79 1.08 -17.28
CA SER A 376 15.63 0.84 -18.45
C SER A 376 15.91 -0.65 -18.69
N ASN A 377 16.11 -1.43 -17.63
CA ASN A 377 16.29 -2.88 -17.74
C ASN A 377 15.01 -3.54 -18.27
N MET A 378 13.85 -3.22 -17.69
CA MET A 378 12.56 -3.76 -18.15
C MET A 378 12.27 -3.38 -19.60
N LYS A 379 12.49 -2.12 -19.99
CA LYS A 379 12.37 -1.67 -21.38
C LYS A 379 13.30 -2.45 -22.32
N MET A 380 14.52 -2.75 -21.88
CA MET A 380 15.46 -3.56 -22.64
C MET A 380 14.97 -5.01 -22.80
N ASP A 381 14.43 -5.63 -21.74
CA ASP A 381 13.87 -6.98 -21.79
C ASP A 381 12.73 -7.04 -22.82
N ILE A 382 11.82 -6.06 -22.80
CA ILE A 382 10.73 -5.95 -23.77
C ILE A 382 11.25 -5.84 -25.21
N ILE A 383 12.20 -4.94 -25.46
CA ILE A 383 12.73 -4.69 -26.82
C ILE A 383 13.53 -5.88 -27.33
N THR A 384 14.22 -6.62 -26.46
CA THR A 384 15.04 -7.78 -26.85
C THR A 384 14.26 -9.07 -26.98
N GLY A 385 12.97 -9.08 -26.64
CA GLY A 385 12.07 -10.23 -26.77
C GLY A 385 12.00 -11.13 -25.53
N ASP A 386 12.57 -10.70 -24.40
CA ASP A 386 12.42 -11.34 -23.08
C ASP A 386 11.26 -10.68 -22.28
N ALA A 387 10.25 -10.15 -22.99
CA ALA A 387 9.10 -9.49 -22.38
C ALA A 387 8.28 -10.47 -21.52
N PRO A 388 7.69 -9.99 -20.39
CA PRO A 388 6.68 -10.77 -19.68
C PRO A 388 5.43 -11.00 -20.53
N ASP A 389 4.54 -11.89 -20.10
CA ASP A 389 3.25 -12.10 -20.78
C ASP A 389 2.25 -10.99 -20.42
N ILE A 390 2.23 -10.61 -19.13
CA ILE A 390 1.38 -9.57 -18.56
C ILE A 390 2.27 -8.54 -17.88
N ILE A 391 1.89 -7.28 -17.99
CA ILE A 391 2.57 -6.18 -17.31
C ILE A 391 1.54 -5.26 -16.65
N VAL A 392 1.88 -4.70 -15.50
CA VAL A 392 0.94 -3.86 -14.73
C VAL A 392 0.61 -2.53 -15.39
N ASP A 393 1.54 -1.96 -16.17
CA ASP A 393 1.35 -0.70 -16.89
C ASP A 393 2.08 -0.73 -18.22
N PRO A 394 1.58 -0.06 -19.25
CA PRO A 394 2.37 0.27 -20.42
C PRO A 394 3.63 1.03 -20.04
N VAL A 395 4.78 0.54 -20.48
CA VAL A 395 6.09 1.14 -20.18
C VAL A 395 6.25 2.42 -20.98
N GLU A 396 6.55 3.51 -20.27
CA GLU A 396 6.75 4.81 -20.85
C GLU A 396 7.76 4.79 -22.02
N GLY A 397 7.44 5.50 -23.11
CA GLY A 397 8.26 5.56 -24.32
C GLY A 397 8.28 4.26 -25.15
N LEU A 398 7.30 3.38 -24.93
CA LEU A 398 6.96 2.27 -25.85
C LEU A 398 5.58 2.54 -26.45
N ASP A 399 5.48 2.51 -27.78
CA ASP A 399 4.21 2.71 -28.47
C ASP A 399 3.19 1.62 -28.08
N PRO A 400 2.06 1.98 -27.45
CA PRO A 400 1.07 1.00 -27.01
C PRO A 400 0.55 0.15 -28.16
N ALA A 401 0.31 0.73 -29.32
CA ALA A 401 -0.18 0.01 -30.50
C ALA A 401 0.83 -1.02 -31.07
N VAL A 402 2.12 -0.88 -30.74
CA VAL A 402 3.16 -1.81 -31.19
C VAL A 402 3.37 -2.97 -30.20
N TYR A 403 3.42 -2.65 -28.91
CA TYR A 403 3.87 -3.61 -27.89
C TYR A 403 2.75 -4.31 -27.13
N TYR A 404 1.56 -3.71 -27.01
CA TYR A 404 0.47 -4.25 -26.19
C TYR A 404 -0.71 -4.73 -27.05
N VAL A 405 -1.40 -5.76 -26.56
CA VAL A 405 -2.64 -6.25 -27.16
C VAL A 405 -3.73 -5.21 -26.98
N ASP A 406 -4.53 -4.98 -28.03
CA ASP A 406 -5.77 -4.22 -27.88
C ASP A 406 -6.80 -5.07 -27.14
N LEU A 407 -7.05 -4.76 -25.88
CA LEU A 407 -7.97 -5.53 -25.04
C LEU A 407 -9.43 -5.46 -25.54
N MET A 408 -9.77 -4.51 -26.41
CA MET A 408 -11.07 -4.51 -27.10
C MET A 408 -11.29 -5.75 -27.97
N GLU A 409 -10.22 -6.41 -28.42
CA GLU A 409 -10.35 -7.68 -29.16
C GLU A 409 -10.95 -8.79 -28.28
N TYR A 410 -10.67 -8.77 -26.97
CA TYR A 410 -11.24 -9.70 -25.99
C TYR A 410 -12.59 -9.20 -25.46
N LEU A 411 -12.65 -7.97 -24.96
CA LEU A 411 -13.85 -7.39 -24.37
C LEU A 411 -15.09 -7.43 -25.27
N LYS A 412 -14.89 -7.37 -26.57
CA LYS A 412 -15.98 -7.34 -27.56
C LYS A 412 -16.84 -8.61 -27.59
N ASP A 413 -16.22 -9.76 -27.39
CA ASP A 413 -16.85 -11.07 -27.59
C ASP A 413 -16.81 -11.96 -26.32
N ASP A 414 -16.24 -11.48 -25.19
CA ASP A 414 -16.17 -12.26 -23.94
C ASP A 414 -17.55 -12.29 -23.27
N PRO A 415 -18.05 -13.47 -22.88
CA PRO A 415 -19.36 -13.59 -22.23
C PRO A 415 -19.38 -13.20 -20.75
N ASP A 416 -18.21 -13.16 -20.09
CA ASP A 416 -18.08 -12.96 -18.64
C ASP A 416 -17.61 -11.54 -18.31
N LEU A 417 -16.92 -10.87 -19.23
CA LEU A 417 -16.45 -9.49 -19.09
C LEU A 417 -16.52 -8.79 -20.45
N ASN A 418 -17.62 -8.10 -20.71
CA ASN A 418 -17.89 -7.43 -21.97
C ASN A 418 -17.65 -5.93 -21.89
N ALA A 419 -17.38 -5.28 -23.01
CA ALA A 419 -17.21 -3.82 -23.07
C ALA A 419 -18.42 -3.03 -22.56
N ASP A 420 -19.63 -3.56 -22.73
CA ASP A 420 -20.88 -2.94 -22.27
C ASP A 420 -21.09 -3.06 -20.75
N ASP A 421 -20.28 -3.87 -20.05
CA ASP A 421 -20.35 -4.03 -18.60
C ASP A 421 -19.70 -2.85 -17.85
N PHE A 422 -18.82 -2.09 -18.52
CA PHE A 422 -18.10 -0.99 -17.92
C PHE A 422 -18.92 0.29 -17.83
N ILE A 423 -18.59 1.15 -16.85
CA ILE A 423 -19.19 2.49 -16.78
C ILE A 423 -18.95 3.29 -18.07
N PRO A 424 -19.94 4.08 -18.54
CA PRO A 424 -19.72 4.99 -19.65
C PRO A 424 -18.50 5.88 -19.47
N GLY A 425 -17.73 6.09 -20.54
CA GLY A 425 -16.52 6.90 -20.52
C GLY A 425 -15.24 6.18 -20.08
N TYR A 426 -15.33 5.05 -19.35
CA TYR A 426 -14.15 4.35 -18.86
C TYR A 426 -13.23 3.83 -19.99
N LEU A 427 -13.79 3.08 -20.94
CA LEU A 427 -13.00 2.56 -22.06
C LEU A 427 -12.50 3.67 -23.01
N ASP A 428 -13.26 4.78 -23.12
CA ASP A 428 -12.79 5.95 -23.84
C ASP A 428 -11.57 6.57 -23.14
N ALA A 429 -11.60 6.66 -21.81
CA ALA A 429 -10.45 7.14 -21.01
C ALA A 429 -9.23 6.21 -21.12
N MET A 430 -9.44 4.91 -21.30
CA MET A 430 -8.36 3.92 -21.48
C MET A 430 -7.86 3.83 -22.91
N THR A 431 -8.56 4.44 -23.89
CA THR A 431 -8.19 4.37 -25.29
C THR A 431 -6.97 5.24 -25.58
N VAL A 432 -5.93 4.61 -26.11
CA VAL A 432 -4.69 5.23 -26.58
C VAL A 432 -4.51 4.86 -28.04
N ASP A 433 -4.50 5.86 -28.94
CA ASP A 433 -4.29 5.67 -30.38
C ASP A 433 -5.25 4.65 -31.01
N GLY A 434 -6.51 4.67 -30.53
CA GLY A 434 -7.58 3.79 -31.02
C GLY A 434 -7.51 2.35 -30.49
N THR A 435 -6.65 2.06 -29.52
CA THR A 435 -6.52 0.78 -28.82
C THR A 435 -6.75 0.94 -27.33
N VAL A 436 -7.18 -0.11 -26.64
CA VAL A 436 -7.27 -0.20 -25.18
C VAL A 436 -6.14 -1.09 -24.68
N PRO A 437 -4.96 -0.53 -24.37
CA PRO A 437 -3.79 -1.32 -23.98
C PRO A 437 -3.82 -1.82 -22.55
N MET A 438 -4.69 -1.25 -21.69
CA MET A 438 -4.73 -1.50 -20.26
C MET A 438 -6.15 -1.40 -19.73
N ILE A 439 -6.49 -2.23 -18.73
CA ILE A 439 -7.70 -2.11 -17.91
C ILE A 439 -7.38 -2.34 -16.43
N PHE A 440 -8.27 -1.85 -15.56
CA PHE A 440 -8.20 -2.03 -14.10
C PHE A 440 -9.60 -2.14 -13.48
N PRO A 441 -9.76 -2.88 -12.36
CA PRO A 441 -11.07 -3.17 -11.78
C PRO A 441 -11.67 -2.01 -10.99
N THR A 442 -10.84 -1.12 -10.42
CA THR A 442 -11.30 -0.01 -9.59
C THR A 442 -10.60 1.30 -9.99
N PHE A 443 -11.25 2.43 -9.72
CA PHE A 443 -10.74 3.76 -10.06
C PHE A 443 -11.12 4.82 -9.03
N TRP A 444 -10.45 5.95 -9.11
CA TRP A 444 -10.83 7.21 -8.50
C TRP A 444 -11.11 8.25 -9.58
N ALA A 445 -12.03 9.15 -9.31
CA ALA A 445 -12.25 10.30 -10.17
C ALA A 445 -11.69 11.56 -9.53
N ASN A 446 -10.97 12.35 -10.31
CA ASN A 446 -10.38 13.61 -9.87
C ASN A 446 -11.03 14.77 -10.60
N THR A 447 -11.36 15.81 -9.84
CA THR A 447 -12.02 17.02 -10.36
C THR A 447 -11.70 18.23 -9.49
N LEU A 448 -12.03 19.42 -9.96
CA LEU A 448 -12.18 20.59 -9.11
C LEU A 448 -13.65 20.82 -8.79
N ILE A 449 -13.94 21.27 -7.57
CA ILE A 449 -15.29 21.47 -7.04
C ILE A 449 -15.38 22.88 -6.49
N GLY A 450 -16.49 23.55 -6.75
CA GLY A 450 -16.79 24.86 -6.16
C GLY A 450 -18.24 24.93 -5.69
N LYS A 451 -18.56 25.85 -4.75
CA LYS A 451 -19.93 26.13 -4.35
C LYS A 451 -20.70 26.73 -5.54
N THR A 452 -21.81 26.11 -5.92
CA THR A 452 -22.61 26.48 -7.11
C THR A 452 -22.93 27.99 -7.15
N ARG A 453 -23.20 28.61 -6.02
CA ARG A 453 -23.48 30.06 -5.95
C ARG A 453 -22.30 30.95 -6.37
N PHE A 454 -21.05 30.47 -6.35
CA PHE A 454 -19.88 31.21 -6.79
C PHE A 454 -19.42 30.81 -8.19
N VAL A 455 -19.54 29.54 -8.53
CA VAL A 455 -18.97 28.98 -9.77
C VAL A 455 -20.03 28.77 -10.87
N GLY A 456 -21.33 28.88 -10.52
CA GLY A 456 -22.43 28.59 -11.43
C GLY A 456 -22.71 27.09 -11.54
N GLU A 457 -23.68 26.74 -12.41
CA GLU A 457 -24.15 25.35 -12.60
C GLU A 457 -23.40 24.60 -13.70
N LYS A 458 -22.49 25.27 -14.44
CA LYS A 458 -21.77 24.65 -15.55
C LYS A 458 -20.65 23.75 -15.05
N GLU A 459 -20.74 22.49 -15.35
CA GLU A 459 -19.69 21.49 -15.14
C GLU A 459 -18.62 21.58 -16.23
N ASN A 460 -17.41 21.08 -15.91
CA ASN A 460 -16.29 20.94 -16.83
C ASN A 460 -15.91 22.22 -17.59
N TRP A 461 -15.11 23.05 -16.96
CA TRP A 461 -14.70 24.34 -17.53
C TRP A 461 -13.59 24.20 -18.57
N ASN A 462 -13.66 25.05 -19.60
CA ASN A 462 -12.50 25.36 -20.41
C ASN A 462 -11.64 26.49 -19.77
N TYR A 463 -10.48 26.80 -20.35
CA TYR A 463 -9.58 27.84 -19.81
C TYR A 463 -10.21 29.22 -19.72
N ASP A 464 -11.08 29.62 -20.68
CA ASP A 464 -11.73 30.93 -20.66
C ASP A 464 -12.73 31.04 -19.52
N GLU A 465 -13.49 29.97 -19.25
CA GLU A 465 -14.45 29.91 -18.17
C GLU A 465 -13.79 29.91 -16.81
N PHE A 466 -12.68 29.19 -16.67
CA PHE A 466 -11.87 29.20 -15.46
C PHE A 466 -11.31 30.62 -15.17
N ILE A 467 -10.72 31.27 -16.15
CA ILE A 467 -10.20 32.65 -15.99
C ILE A 467 -11.34 33.61 -15.64
N ALA A 468 -12.51 33.50 -16.30
CA ALA A 468 -13.66 34.33 -16.00
C ALA A 468 -14.20 34.14 -14.57
N ALA A 469 -14.19 32.90 -14.07
CA ALA A 469 -14.57 32.60 -12.68
C ALA A 469 -13.57 33.18 -11.67
N TYR A 470 -12.26 33.09 -11.97
CA TYR A 470 -11.22 33.71 -11.18
C TYR A 470 -11.36 35.24 -11.11
N GLU A 471 -11.58 35.90 -12.26
CA GLU A 471 -11.77 37.36 -12.32
C GLU A 471 -13.04 37.82 -11.60
N ALA A 472 -14.07 36.97 -11.51
CA ALA A 472 -15.32 37.24 -10.82
C ALA A 472 -15.28 36.88 -9.32
N MET A 473 -14.18 36.35 -8.84
CA MET A 473 -14.04 35.88 -7.47
C MET A 473 -14.26 37.02 -6.46
N PRO A 474 -14.98 36.80 -5.36
CA PRO A 474 -15.17 37.80 -4.32
C PRO A 474 -13.85 38.30 -3.72
N GLU A 475 -13.82 39.61 -3.35
CA GLU A 475 -12.66 40.19 -2.68
C GLU A 475 -12.34 39.46 -1.37
N GLY A 476 -11.09 39.07 -1.20
CA GLY A 476 -10.60 38.34 -0.01
C GLY A 476 -10.80 36.81 -0.06
N MET A 477 -11.34 36.29 -1.16
CA MET A 477 -11.35 34.86 -1.44
C MET A 477 -10.11 34.48 -2.24
N GLU A 478 -9.57 33.30 -1.99
CA GLU A 478 -8.45 32.73 -2.74
C GLU A 478 -8.97 31.72 -3.77
N LEU A 479 -8.22 31.49 -4.84
CA LEU A 479 -8.61 30.54 -5.88
C LEU A 479 -8.74 29.13 -5.32
N LYS A 480 -7.71 28.69 -4.64
CA LYS A 480 -7.59 27.39 -4.00
C LYS A 480 -6.79 27.60 -2.72
N ASN A 481 -6.97 26.74 -1.74
CA ASN A 481 -6.21 26.85 -0.49
C ASN A 481 -4.70 26.73 -0.78
N ASN A 482 -3.90 27.64 -0.21
CA ASN A 482 -2.45 27.81 -0.46
C ASN A 482 -1.58 26.56 -0.23
N LEU A 483 -2.17 25.48 0.19
CA LEU A 483 -1.45 24.29 0.57
C LEU A 483 -1.14 23.35 -0.61
N ASP A 484 -1.53 23.71 -1.84
CA ASP A 484 -1.47 22.77 -2.95
C ASP A 484 -1.03 23.40 -4.28
N GLU A 485 0.06 24.09 -4.26
CA GLU A 485 0.53 24.90 -5.37
C GLU A 485 1.41 24.21 -6.38
N THR A 486 2.20 23.23 -5.96
CA THR A 486 2.80 22.27 -6.91
C THR A 486 1.72 21.59 -7.73
N MET A 487 0.51 21.45 -7.16
CA MET A 487 -0.63 20.93 -7.90
C MET A 487 -1.24 21.96 -8.86
N THR A 488 -1.15 23.27 -8.62
CA THR A 488 -1.68 24.26 -9.58
C THR A 488 -0.90 24.27 -10.87
N ASP A 489 0.44 24.28 -10.80
CA ASP A 489 1.29 24.07 -11.95
C ASP A 489 1.01 22.73 -12.61
N SER A 490 0.96 21.67 -11.82
CA SER A 490 0.73 20.32 -12.29
C SER A 490 -0.64 20.16 -12.92
N LEU A 491 -1.70 20.68 -12.29
CA LEU A 491 -3.06 20.54 -12.76
C LEU A 491 -3.31 21.31 -14.05
N PHE A 492 -2.71 22.51 -14.22
CA PHE A 492 -2.93 23.30 -15.42
C PHE A 492 -2.02 22.90 -16.59
N PHE A 493 -0.77 22.52 -16.32
CA PHE A 493 0.18 22.23 -17.38
C PHE A 493 0.49 20.75 -17.51
N LEU A 494 0.69 20.04 -16.39
CA LEU A 494 1.16 18.67 -16.44
C LEU A 494 0.04 17.66 -16.72
N ILE A 495 -1.14 17.86 -16.15
CA ILE A 495 -2.29 17.00 -16.45
C ILE A 495 -2.80 17.24 -17.87
N ASN A 496 -2.77 18.51 -18.33
CA ASN A 496 -3.28 18.90 -19.64
C ASN A 496 -2.20 19.00 -20.71
N ILE A 497 -0.94 18.71 -20.43
CA ILE A 497 0.16 18.79 -21.39
C ILE A 497 -0.12 17.95 -22.64
N GLN A 498 -0.81 16.83 -22.49
CA GLN A 498 -1.21 15.94 -23.56
C GLN A 498 -2.16 16.61 -24.59
N GLU A 499 -2.84 17.71 -24.24
CA GLU A 499 -3.69 18.44 -25.17
C GLU A 499 -2.87 19.21 -26.22
N PHE A 500 -1.57 19.40 -25.96
CA PHE A 500 -0.62 20.09 -26.83
C PHE A 500 0.33 19.12 -27.55
N VAL A 501 0.09 17.81 -27.48
CA VAL A 501 0.95 16.78 -28.02
C VAL A 501 0.13 15.78 -28.85
N ASP A 502 0.63 15.52 -30.05
CA ASP A 502 0.18 14.39 -30.87
C ASP A 502 1.28 13.31 -30.86
N TYR A 503 1.03 12.29 -30.05
CA TYR A 503 1.96 11.16 -29.90
C TYR A 503 2.01 10.26 -31.13
N ASN A 504 0.94 10.24 -31.98
CA ASN A 504 0.91 9.44 -33.19
C ASN A 504 1.87 9.98 -34.24
N ASP A 505 1.91 11.31 -34.37
CA ASP A 505 2.77 11.99 -35.34
C ASP A 505 4.10 12.47 -34.72
N GLY A 506 4.31 12.25 -33.39
CA GLY A 506 5.48 12.72 -32.65
C GLY A 506 5.63 14.25 -32.68
N THR A 507 4.50 14.98 -32.64
CA THR A 507 4.48 16.46 -32.76
C THR A 507 3.85 17.13 -31.54
N CYS A 508 4.09 18.44 -31.39
CA CYS A 508 3.49 19.24 -30.32
C CYS A 508 3.19 20.68 -30.77
N ASP A 509 2.33 21.38 -30.02
CA ASP A 509 1.96 22.78 -30.25
C ASP A 509 1.96 23.59 -28.93
N PHE A 510 3.15 23.70 -28.32
CA PHE A 510 3.35 24.54 -27.14
C PHE A 510 3.44 26.04 -27.44
N GLU A 511 3.56 26.43 -28.72
CA GLU A 511 3.50 27.85 -29.13
C GLU A 511 2.04 28.32 -29.32
N SER A 512 1.02 27.49 -29.04
CA SER A 512 -0.38 27.88 -29.14
C SER A 512 -0.72 29.09 -28.27
N PRO A 513 -1.70 29.90 -28.70
CA PRO A 513 -2.19 31.04 -27.89
C PRO A 513 -2.73 30.59 -26.53
N GLU A 514 -3.36 29.42 -26.46
CA GLU A 514 -3.96 28.85 -25.27
C GLU A 514 -2.91 28.51 -24.22
N PHE A 515 -1.82 27.83 -24.61
CA PHE A 515 -0.72 27.52 -23.72
C PHE A 515 -0.03 28.78 -23.18
N THR A 516 0.32 29.71 -24.06
CA THR A 516 0.93 30.98 -23.65
C THR A 516 0.01 31.84 -22.79
N LYS A 517 -1.30 31.81 -23.03
CA LYS A 517 -2.31 32.49 -22.20
C LYS A 517 -2.32 31.98 -20.78
N MET A 518 -2.32 30.65 -20.60
CA MET A 518 -2.27 30.04 -19.27
C MET A 518 -0.97 30.32 -18.54
N MET A 519 0.16 30.27 -19.23
CA MET A 519 1.47 30.64 -18.66
C MET A 519 1.46 32.06 -18.08
N ARG A 520 0.92 33.03 -18.84
CA ARG A 520 0.81 34.43 -18.37
C ARG A 520 -0.15 34.53 -17.20
N PHE A 521 -1.32 33.88 -17.29
CA PHE A 521 -2.32 33.92 -16.22
C PHE A 521 -1.72 33.46 -14.88
N ILE A 522 -0.99 32.35 -14.86
CA ILE A 522 -0.33 31.82 -13.64
C ILE A 522 0.71 32.80 -13.11
N LYS A 523 1.60 33.29 -13.98
CA LYS A 523 2.65 34.25 -13.60
C LYS A 523 2.09 35.56 -13.07
N ASP A 524 1.10 36.16 -13.78
CA ASP A 524 0.54 37.47 -13.46
C ASP A 524 -0.26 37.44 -12.13
N ASN A 525 -0.79 36.31 -11.77
CA ASN A 525 -1.59 36.14 -10.55
C ASN A 525 -0.83 35.50 -9.39
N HIS A 526 0.48 35.27 -9.56
CA HIS A 526 1.35 34.68 -8.52
C HIS A 526 0.76 33.39 -7.91
N ILE A 527 0.20 32.56 -8.78
CA ILE A 527 -0.34 31.29 -8.35
C ILE A 527 0.85 30.35 -8.14
N GLY A 528 1.40 30.25 -6.93
CA GLY A 528 2.54 29.41 -6.63
C GLY A 528 3.20 29.69 -5.27
N LEU A 529 3.51 28.67 -4.39
CA LEU A 529 4.34 28.80 -3.17
C LEU A 529 5.83 28.71 -3.54
N THR A 530 6.64 29.53 -2.89
CA THR A 530 8.08 29.35 -2.93
C THR A 530 8.50 28.10 -2.18
N GLN A 531 9.67 27.53 -2.51
CA GLN A 531 10.22 26.38 -1.78
C GLN A 531 10.30 26.62 -0.26
N GLN A 532 10.57 27.85 0.17
CA GLN A 532 10.65 28.21 1.58
C GLN A 532 9.27 28.11 2.26
N GLU A 533 8.22 28.57 1.59
CA GLU A 533 6.83 28.45 2.09
C GLU A 533 6.40 26.99 2.18
N TRP A 534 6.84 26.15 1.22
CA TRP A 534 6.69 24.69 1.28
C TRP A 534 7.38 24.09 2.50
N ASP A 535 8.66 24.40 2.71
CA ASP A 535 9.44 23.86 3.83
C ASP A 535 8.84 24.30 5.18
N ASP A 536 8.36 25.53 5.29
CA ASP A 536 7.71 26.05 6.48
C ASP A 536 6.37 25.36 6.76
N LEU A 537 5.63 25.01 5.71
CA LEU A 537 4.35 24.31 5.80
C LEU A 537 4.50 22.86 6.29
N TYR A 538 5.47 22.12 5.74
CA TYR A 538 5.70 20.71 6.07
C TYR A 538 6.54 20.50 7.34
N SER A 539 7.24 21.51 7.83
CA SER A 539 8.15 21.37 8.97
C SER A 539 7.46 21.23 10.34
N GLY A 540 6.13 21.29 10.43
CA GLY A 540 5.57 21.35 11.76
C GLY A 540 4.18 20.85 12.10
N GLN A 541 3.23 20.51 11.22
CA GLN A 541 1.89 20.16 11.69
C GLN A 541 0.96 19.49 10.66
N SER A 542 1.11 18.20 10.41
CA SER A 542 0.28 17.47 9.42
C SER A 542 -1.21 17.35 9.79
N LEU A 543 -1.59 17.37 11.07
CA LEU A 543 -2.99 17.26 11.50
C LEU A 543 -3.79 18.57 11.33
N ILE A 544 -3.19 19.70 11.63
CA ILE A 544 -3.83 21.03 11.47
C ILE A 544 -4.12 21.34 10.00
N PHE A 545 -3.35 20.79 9.10
CA PHE A 545 -3.46 20.93 7.66
C PHE A 545 -4.83 20.52 7.09
N TRP A 546 -5.28 19.30 7.37
CA TRP A 546 -6.54 18.77 6.86
C TRP A 546 -7.76 19.48 7.41
N GLU A 547 -7.70 19.91 8.68
CA GLU A 547 -8.76 20.61 9.36
C GLU A 547 -8.92 22.05 8.85
N THR A 548 -7.81 22.74 8.61
CA THR A 548 -7.79 24.09 8.06
C THR A 548 -8.39 24.12 6.64
N ASN A 549 -8.13 23.07 5.83
CA ASN A 549 -8.68 22.94 4.48
C ASN A 549 -10.22 22.91 4.48
N THR A 550 -10.82 22.09 5.34
CA THR A 550 -12.29 22.00 5.42
C THR A 550 -12.92 23.33 5.81
N LEU A 551 -12.36 24.03 6.79
CA LEU A 551 -12.86 25.33 7.23
C LEU A 551 -12.75 26.41 6.15
N CYS A 552 -11.70 26.40 5.32
CA CYS A 552 -11.56 27.36 4.23
C CYS A 552 -12.72 27.30 3.24
N TYR A 553 -13.24 26.12 2.92
CA TYR A 553 -14.41 25.97 2.06
C TYR A 553 -15.70 26.39 2.76
N ARG A 554 -15.92 25.95 4.01
CA ARG A 554 -17.11 26.33 4.77
C ARG A 554 -17.20 27.84 4.98
N GLU A 555 -16.10 28.49 5.31
CA GLU A 555 -16.02 29.93 5.54
C GLU A 555 -15.91 30.78 4.26
N ASN A 556 -15.95 30.17 3.10
CA ASN A 556 -15.87 30.83 1.79
C ASN A 556 -14.54 31.61 1.59
N LYS A 557 -13.45 31.09 2.15
CA LYS A 557 -12.12 31.65 1.95
C LYS A 557 -11.51 31.22 0.63
N THR A 558 -11.96 30.11 0.07
CA THR A 558 -11.50 29.53 -1.20
C THR A 558 -12.64 29.30 -2.18
N LEU A 559 -12.37 29.56 -3.48
CA LEU A 559 -13.33 29.37 -4.56
C LEU A 559 -13.47 27.90 -4.94
N LEU A 560 -12.34 27.20 -5.10
CA LEU A 560 -12.26 25.82 -5.57
C LEU A 560 -11.62 24.91 -4.54
N GLY A 561 -12.10 23.68 -4.49
CA GLY A 561 -11.49 22.55 -3.79
C GLY A 561 -11.18 21.42 -4.75
N GLU A 562 -10.19 20.63 -4.43
CA GLU A 562 -9.90 19.40 -5.15
C GLU A 562 -10.88 18.31 -4.71
N GLY A 563 -11.58 17.75 -5.67
CA GLY A 563 -12.48 16.63 -5.51
C GLY A 563 -11.77 15.34 -5.91
N PHE A 564 -11.06 14.76 -4.96
CA PHE A 564 -10.63 13.37 -5.07
C PHE A 564 -11.84 12.51 -4.67
N MET A 565 -12.56 12.01 -5.67
CA MET A 565 -13.79 11.27 -5.44
C MET A 565 -13.44 9.80 -5.16
N HIS A 566 -13.67 9.42 -3.92
CA HIS A 566 -13.40 8.09 -3.38
C HIS A 566 -14.65 7.58 -2.65
N PRO A 567 -15.00 6.29 -2.75
CA PRO A 567 -16.25 5.77 -2.18
C PRO A 567 -16.45 6.04 -0.70
N VAL A 568 -15.37 5.94 0.09
CA VAL A 568 -15.44 6.04 1.55
C VAL A 568 -15.71 7.46 2.02
N ASP A 569 -15.15 8.45 1.34
CA ASP A 569 -15.12 9.83 1.83
C ASP A 569 -15.78 10.87 0.91
N ILE A 570 -16.49 10.40 -0.13
CA ILE A 570 -17.17 11.32 -1.07
C ILE A 570 -18.21 12.20 -0.35
N VAL A 571 -18.99 11.60 0.56
CA VAL A 571 -20.01 12.35 1.34
C VAL A 571 -19.35 13.35 2.26
N GLU A 572 -18.29 12.92 2.99
CA GLU A 572 -17.50 13.81 3.84
C GLU A 572 -16.94 14.99 3.05
N LYS A 573 -16.30 14.71 1.92
CA LYS A 573 -15.69 15.75 1.09
C LYS A 573 -16.68 16.76 0.57
N LEU A 574 -17.87 16.33 0.18
CA LEU A 574 -18.89 17.25 -0.35
C LEU A 574 -19.67 17.97 0.77
N HIS A 575 -20.15 17.26 1.78
CA HIS A 575 -20.98 17.83 2.81
C HIS A 575 -20.18 18.49 3.95
N ALA A 576 -19.16 17.82 4.49
CA ALA A 576 -18.36 18.41 5.58
C ALA A 576 -17.58 19.64 5.12
N ARG A 577 -16.99 19.59 3.91
CA ARG A 577 -16.16 20.69 3.40
C ARG A 577 -16.98 21.87 2.89
N PHE A 578 -17.99 21.63 2.08
CA PHE A 578 -18.72 22.71 1.40
C PHE A 578 -19.99 23.15 2.14
N ASP A 579 -20.73 22.20 2.73
CA ASP A 579 -21.99 22.45 3.46
C ASP A 579 -23.04 23.23 2.64
N GLU A 580 -22.96 23.09 1.32
CA GLU A 580 -23.82 23.77 0.33
C GLU A 580 -23.78 22.97 -0.98
N GLU A 581 -24.73 23.30 -1.87
CA GLU A 581 -24.70 22.77 -3.23
C GLU A 581 -23.40 23.11 -3.95
N VAL A 582 -22.81 22.10 -4.61
CA VAL A 582 -21.54 22.19 -5.30
C VAL A 582 -21.70 21.92 -6.81
N THR A 583 -20.74 22.41 -7.59
CA THR A 583 -20.59 22.10 -9.02
C THR A 583 -19.23 21.47 -9.25
N PHE A 584 -19.20 20.38 -10.00
CA PHE A 584 -17.98 19.72 -10.46
C PHE A 584 -17.45 20.47 -11.67
N VAL A 585 -16.56 21.40 -11.44
CA VAL A 585 -16.08 22.30 -12.51
C VAL A 585 -14.99 21.69 -13.37
N GLY A 586 -14.40 20.57 -12.94
CA GLY A 586 -13.29 19.92 -13.64
C GLY A 586 -12.00 20.73 -13.60
N PHE A 587 -10.93 20.12 -14.07
CA PHE A 587 -9.70 20.87 -14.39
C PHE A 587 -9.91 21.61 -15.71
N PRO A 588 -9.51 22.87 -15.84
CA PRO A 588 -9.70 23.59 -17.08
C PRO A 588 -8.90 22.95 -18.21
N THR A 589 -9.59 22.67 -19.32
CA THR A 589 -9.04 22.03 -20.52
C THR A 589 -9.39 22.85 -21.76
N LEU A 590 -8.85 22.50 -22.94
CA LEU A 590 -9.19 23.18 -24.19
C LEU A 590 -10.66 22.93 -24.57
N ASP A 591 -11.15 21.74 -24.39
CA ASP A 591 -12.48 21.29 -24.80
C ASP A 591 -13.54 21.25 -23.67
N GLY A 592 -13.12 21.50 -22.42
CA GLY A 592 -14.01 21.42 -21.27
C GLY A 592 -14.30 19.98 -20.82
N SER A 593 -13.39 19.02 -21.00
CA SER A 593 -13.52 17.64 -20.56
C SER A 593 -12.59 17.35 -19.37
N GLY A 594 -12.69 18.11 -18.31
CA GLY A 594 -11.68 18.21 -17.25
C GLY A 594 -11.82 17.25 -16.08
N GLY A 595 -12.67 16.23 -16.15
CA GLY A 595 -12.68 15.13 -15.18
C GLY A 595 -11.73 14.01 -15.60
N TYR A 596 -10.97 13.45 -14.63
CA TYR A 596 -10.00 12.40 -14.88
C TYR A 596 -10.32 11.14 -14.09
N ILE A 597 -10.14 9.98 -14.73
CA ILE A 597 -10.12 8.68 -14.08
C ILE A 597 -8.67 8.34 -13.73
N ASN A 598 -8.45 7.89 -12.51
CA ASN A 598 -7.17 7.41 -12.02
C ASN A 598 -7.34 6.05 -11.34
N ASP A 599 -6.39 5.14 -11.52
CA ASP A 599 -6.43 3.83 -10.88
C ASP A 599 -5.78 3.89 -9.48
N PRO A 600 -6.38 3.23 -8.48
CA PRO A 600 -5.78 3.16 -7.16
C PRO A 600 -4.69 2.09 -7.02
N ASP A 601 -4.85 0.91 -7.63
CA ASP A 601 -4.08 -0.25 -7.21
C ASP A 601 -3.66 -1.24 -8.30
N MET A 602 -4.60 -1.87 -9.00
CA MET A 602 -4.31 -2.98 -9.91
C MET A 602 -4.58 -2.61 -11.35
N ARG A 603 -3.64 -2.91 -12.22
CA ARG A 603 -3.70 -2.64 -13.66
C ARG A 603 -3.15 -3.82 -14.42
N PHE A 604 -3.63 -4.00 -15.65
CA PHE A 604 -3.22 -5.12 -16.48
C PHE A 604 -3.12 -4.74 -17.94
N SER A 605 -2.00 -5.10 -18.54
CA SER A 605 -1.74 -5.05 -19.98
C SER A 605 -1.19 -6.38 -20.44
N ILE A 606 -1.54 -6.85 -21.63
CA ILE A 606 -1.02 -8.07 -22.23
C ILE A 606 0.01 -7.69 -23.28
N MET A 607 1.20 -8.30 -23.23
CA MET A 607 2.22 -8.08 -24.25
C MET A 607 1.88 -8.81 -25.56
N LYS A 608 2.05 -8.15 -26.71
CA LYS A 608 1.84 -8.80 -28.03
C LYS A 608 2.79 -9.96 -28.30
N THR A 609 3.92 -10.00 -27.59
CA THR A 609 4.90 -11.09 -27.67
C THR A 609 4.55 -12.30 -26.82
N SER A 610 3.50 -12.22 -25.99
CA SER A 610 3.05 -13.36 -25.17
C SER A 610 2.69 -14.56 -26.05
N GLU A 611 3.15 -15.73 -25.67
CA GLU A 611 2.73 -17.00 -26.27
C GLU A 611 1.40 -17.50 -25.68
N TYR A 612 0.88 -16.86 -24.61
CA TYR A 612 -0.28 -17.29 -23.83
C TYR A 612 -1.31 -16.18 -23.62
N PRO A 613 -1.67 -15.36 -24.62
CA PRO A 613 -2.52 -14.21 -24.42
C PRO A 613 -3.93 -14.57 -23.92
N ASP A 614 -4.48 -15.73 -24.32
CA ASP A 614 -5.79 -16.20 -23.86
C ASP A 614 -5.77 -16.59 -22.36
N ILE A 615 -4.68 -17.18 -21.87
CA ILE A 615 -4.50 -17.49 -20.45
C ILE A 615 -4.30 -16.19 -19.64
N ALA A 616 -3.54 -15.25 -20.21
CA ALA A 616 -3.35 -13.93 -19.62
C ALA A 616 -4.69 -13.19 -19.47
N TRP A 617 -5.54 -13.25 -20.50
CA TRP A 617 -6.87 -12.67 -20.44
C TRP A 617 -7.76 -13.34 -19.39
N ASP A 618 -7.79 -14.68 -19.35
CA ASP A 618 -8.57 -15.43 -18.36
C ASP A 618 -8.13 -15.10 -16.93
N PHE A 619 -6.83 -14.93 -16.71
CA PHE A 619 -6.31 -14.44 -15.43
C PHE A 619 -6.77 -13.01 -15.13
N ILE A 620 -6.69 -12.09 -16.08
CA ILE A 620 -7.11 -10.69 -15.90
C ILE A 620 -8.58 -10.61 -15.52
N LYS A 621 -9.46 -11.42 -16.12
CA LYS A 621 -10.87 -11.49 -15.74
C LYS A 621 -11.07 -11.81 -14.25
N SER A 622 -10.19 -12.62 -13.67
CA SER A 622 -10.30 -12.94 -12.24
C SER A 622 -10.16 -11.73 -11.32
N ALA A 623 -9.52 -10.64 -11.80
CA ALA A 623 -9.44 -9.38 -11.07
C ALA A 623 -10.76 -8.58 -11.04
N PHE A 624 -11.74 -8.98 -11.83
CA PHE A 624 -13.08 -8.38 -11.88
C PHE A 624 -14.15 -9.27 -11.24
N ALA A 625 -13.75 -10.30 -10.51
CA ALA A 625 -14.67 -11.17 -9.78
C ALA A 625 -15.28 -10.47 -8.56
N ASP A 626 -16.54 -10.79 -8.24
CA ASP A 626 -17.31 -10.16 -7.17
C ASP A 626 -16.60 -10.16 -5.81
N GLU A 627 -15.95 -11.26 -5.47
CA GLU A 627 -15.24 -11.43 -4.20
C GLU A 627 -14.09 -10.43 -4.00
N LEU A 628 -13.53 -9.91 -5.10
CA LEU A 628 -12.43 -8.95 -5.03
C LEU A 628 -12.91 -7.53 -4.74
N TYR A 629 -14.09 -7.15 -5.20
CA TYR A 629 -14.67 -5.85 -4.87
C TYR A 629 -14.96 -5.72 -3.38
N ASP A 630 -15.32 -6.80 -2.70
CA ASP A 630 -15.50 -6.83 -1.24
C ASP A 630 -14.17 -6.68 -0.49
N THR A 631 -13.08 -7.20 -1.05
CA THR A 631 -11.73 -7.12 -0.47
C THR A 631 -11.11 -5.73 -0.67
N TYR A 632 -11.45 -5.05 -1.75
CA TYR A 632 -10.95 -3.72 -2.11
C TYR A 632 -11.90 -2.58 -1.68
N GLN A 633 -12.80 -2.81 -0.76
CA GLN A 633 -13.85 -1.89 -0.30
C GLN A 633 -13.41 -0.45 -0.03
N HIS A 634 -12.12 -0.23 0.20
CA HIS A 634 -11.61 1.08 0.59
C HIS A 634 -10.78 1.78 -0.49
N GLN A 635 -10.66 1.22 -1.71
CA GLN A 635 -9.61 1.65 -2.65
C GLN A 635 -10.11 2.22 -3.99
N GLY A 636 -11.39 2.36 -4.21
CA GLY A 636 -11.92 2.99 -5.43
C GLY A 636 -13.35 2.60 -5.77
N PHE A 637 -13.88 3.26 -6.80
CA PHE A 637 -15.13 2.86 -7.42
C PHE A 637 -14.88 1.69 -8.37
N PRO A 638 -15.74 0.66 -8.39
CA PRO A 638 -15.71 -0.36 -9.42
C PRO A 638 -15.84 0.24 -10.82
N THR A 639 -15.12 -0.33 -11.79
CA THR A 639 -15.24 0.07 -13.19
C THR A 639 -16.43 -0.57 -13.90
N LEU A 640 -16.99 -1.65 -13.33
CA LEU A 640 -18.21 -2.30 -13.83
C LEU A 640 -19.46 -1.53 -13.36
N GLU A 641 -20.36 -1.24 -14.29
CA GLU A 641 -21.54 -0.37 -14.06
C GLU A 641 -22.42 -0.86 -12.91
N ASP A 642 -22.75 -2.15 -12.86
CA ASP A 642 -23.62 -2.69 -11.82
C ASP A 642 -22.96 -2.56 -10.43
N LYS A 643 -21.67 -2.83 -10.32
CA LYS A 643 -20.89 -2.70 -9.09
C LYS A 643 -20.65 -1.25 -8.68
N PHE A 644 -20.50 -0.37 -9.65
CA PHE A 644 -20.40 1.07 -9.43
C PHE A 644 -21.68 1.63 -8.81
N VAL A 645 -22.85 1.26 -9.33
CA VAL A 645 -24.14 1.65 -8.77
C VAL A 645 -24.30 1.10 -7.34
N GLU A 646 -24.03 -0.19 -7.13
CA GLU A 646 -24.07 -0.83 -5.80
C GLU A 646 -23.19 -0.07 -4.79
N ARG A 647 -21.95 0.29 -5.18
CA ARG A 647 -21.03 1.03 -4.32
C ARG A 647 -21.53 2.42 -3.94
N PHE A 648 -22.17 3.14 -4.89
CA PHE A 648 -22.80 4.42 -4.57
C PHE A 648 -23.99 4.28 -3.65
N ASP A 649 -24.80 3.24 -3.81
CA ASP A 649 -25.91 2.95 -2.90
C ASP A 649 -25.40 2.64 -1.48
N ASP A 650 -24.24 1.96 -1.34
CA ASP A 650 -23.58 1.75 -0.06
C ASP A 650 -23.09 3.06 0.58
N CYS A 651 -22.53 3.99 -0.22
CA CYS A 651 -22.12 5.31 0.26
C CYS A 651 -23.28 6.15 0.82
N MET A 652 -24.51 5.92 0.33
CA MET A 652 -25.71 6.57 0.86
C MET A 652 -26.16 5.98 2.20
N ASN A 653 -25.73 4.77 2.53
CA ASN A 653 -26.13 4.04 3.73
C ASN A 653 -25.13 4.24 4.87
N VAL A 654 -24.90 5.49 5.28
CA VAL A 654 -24.11 5.76 6.48
C VAL A 654 -24.98 5.51 7.70
N TYR A 655 -24.57 4.56 8.53
CA TYR A 655 -25.29 4.13 9.71
C TYR A 655 -24.47 4.33 10.98
N ARG A 656 -25.10 4.79 12.05
CA ARG A 656 -24.57 4.57 13.40
C ARG A 656 -25.30 3.43 14.08
N TYR A 657 -24.68 2.87 15.09
CA TYR A 657 -25.36 1.95 16.00
C TYR A 657 -25.96 2.73 17.17
N GLU A 658 -27.23 2.48 17.48
CA GLU A 658 -27.89 3.06 18.65
C GLU A 658 -27.75 2.08 19.82
N GLY A 659 -27.06 2.51 20.87
CA GLY A 659 -26.79 1.70 22.07
C GLY A 659 -25.50 0.87 21.96
N ASP A 660 -25.23 0.13 23.02
CA ASP A 660 -24.02 -0.69 23.15
C ASP A 660 -24.18 -2.10 22.54
N ASP A 661 -25.32 -2.40 21.91
CA ASP A 661 -25.67 -3.71 21.38
C ASP A 661 -25.24 -3.93 19.92
N TYR A 662 -24.85 -2.86 19.21
CA TYR A 662 -24.45 -2.89 17.78
C TYR A 662 -25.49 -3.55 16.84
N GLU A 663 -26.76 -3.68 17.27
CA GLU A 663 -27.81 -4.33 16.47
C GLU A 663 -28.68 -3.31 15.72
N THR A 664 -28.88 -2.13 16.30
CA THR A 664 -29.79 -1.14 15.72
C THR A 664 -29.01 -0.13 14.87
N LYS A 665 -29.13 -0.25 13.55
CA LYS A 665 -28.57 0.71 12.58
C LYS A 665 -29.54 1.89 12.38
N ILE A 666 -29.05 3.09 12.62
CA ILE A 666 -29.81 4.31 12.35
C ILE A 666 -29.10 5.09 11.23
N PRO A 667 -29.83 5.59 10.21
CA PRO A 667 -29.25 6.49 9.23
C PRO A 667 -28.62 7.68 9.93
N GLN A 668 -27.38 7.97 9.62
CA GLN A 668 -26.65 9.09 10.20
C GLN A 668 -25.64 9.61 9.20
N GLY A 669 -25.49 10.94 9.15
CA GLY A 669 -24.32 11.57 8.61
C GLY A 669 -23.07 11.23 9.46
N GLU A 670 -21.93 11.34 8.88
CA GLU A 670 -20.66 11.18 9.60
C GLU A 670 -20.33 12.39 10.47
N TRP A 671 -19.35 12.23 11.33
CA TRP A 671 -18.84 13.29 12.18
C TRP A 671 -17.51 13.78 11.64
N TYR A 672 -17.40 15.09 11.44
CA TYR A 672 -16.12 15.77 11.26
C TYR A 672 -15.74 16.47 12.57
N TYR A 673 -14.51 16.29 13.03
CA TYR A 673 -14.02 16.99 14.22
C TYR A 673 -13.29 18.26 13.81
N ASP A 674 -13.87 19.40 14.13
CA ASP A 674 -13.26 20.72 13.98
C ASP A 674 -12.36 20.99 15.19
N ALA A 675 -11.07 20.69 15.06
CA ALA A 675 -10.10 20.83 16.16
C ALA A 675 -9.88 22.30 16.56
N GLU A 676 -10.02 23.25 15.64
CA GLU A 676 -9.86 24.68 15.94
C GLU A 676 -10.93 25.19 16.90
N ASN A 677 -12.16 24.73 16.73
CA ASN A 677 -13.29 25.09 17.58
C ASN A 677 -13.64 24.04 18.64
N GLY A 678 -12.97 22.89 18.64
CA GLY A 678 -13.20 21.78 19.57
C GLY A 678 -14.61 21.19 19.47
N LYS A 679 -15.17 21.12 18.25
CA LYS A 679 -16.54 20.66 18.00
C LYS A 679 -16.58 19.58 16.93
N SER A 680 -17.46 18.60 17.15
CA SER A 680 -17.84 17.68 16.10
C SER A 680 -18.95 18.29 15.24
N ILE A 681 -18.75 18.30 13.93
CA ILE A 681 -19.74 18.72 12.94
C ILE A 681 -20.37 17.45 12.40
N LEU A 682 -21.69 17.32 12.55
CA LEU A 682 -22.47 16.27 11.93
C LEU A 682 -22.84 16.76 10.53
N TYR A 683 -22.65 15.93 9.51
CA TYR A 683 -23.13 16.19 8.15
C TYR A 683 -24.08 15.07 7.69
N ASP A 684 -25.04 15.45 6.87
CA ASP A 684 -26.07 14.54 6.38
C ASP A 684 -25.51 13.57 5.32
N ALA A 685 -26.12 12.40 5.19
CA ALA A 685 -25.86 11.48 4.09
C ALA A 685 -26.30 12.09 2.74
N PHE A 686 -25.77 11.57 1.63
CA PHE A 686 -26.20 11.96 0.30
C PHE A 686 -27.71 11.80 0.11
N THR A 687 -28.30 12.76 -0.58
CA THR A 687 -29.62 12.62 -1.18
C THR A 687 -29.53 11.81 -2.48
N GLU A 688 -30.64 11.25 -2.95
CA GLU A 688 -30.67 10.58 -4.26
C GLU A 688 -30.27 11.52 -5.41
N GLU A 689 -30.60 12.80 -5.34
CA GLU A 689 -30.24 13.80 -6.35
C GLU A 689 -28.74 14.06 -6.39
N GLU A 690 -28.08 14.17 -5.24
CA GLU A 690 -26.62 14.35 -5.13
C GLU A 690 -25.86 13.11 -5.60
N ARG A 691 -26.34 11.90 -5.22
CA ARG A 691 -25.80 10.64 -5.71
C ARG A 691 -25.85 10.59 -7.24
N ASP A 692 -27.04 10.78 -7.81
CA ASP A 692 -27.25 10.64 -9.25
C ASP A 692 -26.39 11.66 -10.02
N ARG A 693 -26.25 12.87 -9.51
CA ARG A 693 -25.40 13.91 -10.10
C ARG A 693 -23.90 13.54 -10.02
N ALA A 694 -23.43 13.04 -8.89
CA ALA A 694 -22.04 12.61 -8.75
C ALA A 694 -21.73 11.42 -9.69
N MET A 695 -22.64 10.46 -9.79
CA MET A 695 -22.51 9.33 -10.71
C MET A 695 -22.51 9.78 -12.18
N GLU A 696 -23.39 10.69 -12.57
CA GLU A 696 -23.44 11.24 -13.93
C GLU A 696 -22.14 11.96 -14.28
N TYR A 697 -21.62 12.76 -13.34
CA TYR A 697 -20.35 13.44 -13.53
C TYR A 697 -19.20 12.44 -13.73
N ILE A 698 -19.07 11.44 -12.86
CA ILE A 698 -18.01 10.43 -12.99
C ILE A 698 -18.08 9.68 -14.32
N ARG A 699 -19.30 9.34 -14.78
CA ARG A 699 -19.49 8.71 -16.10
C ARG A 699 -19.10 9.61 -17.27
N SER A 700 -19.05 10.92 -17.06
CA SER A 700 -18.59 11.89 -18.06
C SER A 700 -17.06 12.02 -18.12
N CYS A 701 -16.31 11.43 -17.18
CA CYS A 701 -14.86 11.48 -17.16
C CYS A 701 -14.28 10.56 -18.24
N VAL A 702 -13.75 11.14 -19.30
CA VAL A 702 -13.24 10.42 -20.49
C VAL A 702 -11.71 10.54 -20.65
N LYS A 703 -11.05 11.07 -19.65
CA LYS A 703 -9.57 11.22 -19.63
C LYS A 703 -8.95 10.35 -18.55
N ASN A 704 -7.76 9.82 -18.85
CA ASN A 704 -6.94 9.11 -17.86
C ASN A 704 -5.74 9.98 -17.49
N PHE A 705 -5.51 10.14 -16.20
CA PHE A 705 -4.36 10.87 -15.66
C PHE A 705 -3.00 10.32 -16.10
N ARG A 706 -2.93 9.04 -16.45
CA ARG A 706 -1.66 8.31 -16.65
C ARG A 706 -1.10 8.27 -18.07
N ARG A 707 -1.63 9.02 -19.00
CA ARG A 707 -0.91 9.25 -20.24
C ARG A 707 0.21 10.27 -20.01
N TYR A 708 1.12 9.89 -19.12
CA TYR A 708 2.11 10.75 -18.52
C TYR A 708 3.50 10.41 -19.05
N ASP A 709 4.07 11.31 -19.79
CA ASP A 709 5.43 11.23 -20.32
C ASP A 709 6.36 12.03 -19.41
N GLN A 710 7.08 11.36 -18.51
CA GLN A 710 7.93 11.99 -17.48
C GLN A 710 9.05 12.82 -18.08
N GLU A 711 9.62 12.41 -19.21
CA GLU A 711 10.70 13.21 -19.84
C GLU A 711 10.14 14.44 -20.53
N LEU A 712 8.96 14.34 -21.14
CA LEU A 712 8.28 15.52 -21.67
C LEU A 712 7.86 16.46 -20.55
N GLU A 713 7.31 15.95 -19.46
CA GLU A 713 6.99 16.75 -18.28
C GLU A 713 8.23 17.49 -17.77
N LYS A 714 9.33 16.80 -17.60
CA LYS A 714 10.58 17.38 -17.12
C LYS A 714 11.06 18.52 -18.04
N ILE A 715 10.98 18.32 -19.35
CA ILE A 715 11.31 19.35 -20.34
C ILE A 715 10.44 20.60 -20.12
N VAL A 716 9.13 20.43 -19.97
CA VAL A 716 8.20 21.54 -19.78
C VAL A 716 8.41 22.20 -18.43
N ARG A 717 8.53 21.40 -17.36
CA ARG A 717 8.73 21.89 -15.98
C ARG A 717 10.01 22.73 -15.82
N GLU A 718 11.11 22.30 -16.40
CA GLU A 718 12.37 23.04 -16.35
C GLU A 718 12.23 24.45 -16.94
N GLU A 719 11.59 24.58 -18.11
CA GLU A 719 11.39 25.86 -18.76
C GLU A 719 10.34 26.75 -18.07
N LEU A 720 9.26 26.14 -17.55
CA LEU A 720 8.24 26.85 -16.76
C LEU A 720 8.83 27.40 -15.47
N ASN A 721 9.64 26.62 -14.75
CA ASN A 721 10.30 27.07 -13.53
C ASN A 721 11.23 28.27 -13.81
N GLU A 722 11.96 28.25 -14.93
CA GLU A 722 12.75 29.39 -15.32
C GLU A 722 11.89 30.61 -15.71
N TYR A 723 10.77 30.38 -16.40
CA TYR A 723 9.82 31.42 -16.75
C TYR A 723 9.21 32.11 -15.53
N PHE A 724 8.75 31.38 -14.57
CA PHE A 724 8.11 31.92 -13.35
C PHE A 724 9.10 32.70 -12.48
N ASN A 725 10.39 32.35 -12.51
CA ASN A 725 11.45 32.96 -11.70
C ASN A 725 12.30 33.99 -12.47
N SER A 726 11.95 34.37 -13.70
CA SER A 726 12.73 35.28 -14.53
C SER A 726 11.88 36.30 -15.30
N ASP A 727 12.54 37.22 -16.00
CA ASP A 727 11.89 38.19 -16.90
C ASP A 727 11.68 37.66 -18.33
N LYS A 728 11.82 36.36 -18.58
CA LYS A 728 11.52 35.75 -19.89
C LYS A 728 10.09 36.04 -20.31
N SER A 729 9.85 36.20 -21.61
CA SER A 729 8.47 36.26 -22.13
C SER A 729 7.84 34.88 -22.21
N ALA A 730 6.52 34.82 -22.19
CA ALA A 730 5.79 33.58 -22.38
C ALA A 730 6.07 32.96 -23.75
N GLU A 731 6.17 33.80 -24.79
CA GLU A 731 6.48 33.42 -26.16
C GLU A 731 7.87 32.80 -26.31
N ASP A 732 8.90 33.43 -25.72
CA ASP A 732 10.26 32.87 -25.79
C ASP A 732 10.35 31.53 -25.05
N THR A 733 9.68 31.41 -23.92
CA THR A 733 9.63 30.17 -23.14
C THR A 733 8.87 29.09 -23.90
N ALA A 734 7.71 29.41 -24.44
CA ALA A 734 6.90 28.47 -25.24
C ALA A 734 7.70 27.96 -26.45
N ALA A 735 8.44 28.84 -27.15
CA ALA A 735 9.33 28.44 -28.26
C ALA A 735 10.46 27.50 -27.78
N MET A 736 11.00 27.69 -26.57
CA MET A 736 12.02 26.80 -26.02
C MET A 736 11.44 25.44 -25.69
N ILE A 737 10.26 25.38 -25.03
CA ILE A 737 9.53 24.15 -24.77
C ILE A 737 9.22 23.44 -26.09
N GLN A 738 8.65 24.15 -27.07
CA GLN A 738 8.33 23.62 -28.40
C GLN A 738 9.54 22.96 -29.06
N ASN A 739 10.68 23.61 -29.04
CA ASN A 739 11.90 23.09 -29.67
C ASN A 739 12.41 21.82 -28.97
N ARG A 740 12.49 21.83 -27.65
CA ARG A 740 12.96 20.67 -26.85
C ARG A 740 12.00 19.47 -26.96
N ALA A 741 10.70 19.75 -26.80
CA ALA A 741 9.66 18.74 -26.89
C ALA A 741 9.56 18.13 -28.28
N SER A 742 9.62 18.94 -29.36
CA SER A 742 9.61 18.41 -30.74
C SER A 742 10.78 17.49 -31.05
N ILE A 743 11.98 17.79 -30.52
CA ILE A 743 13.14 16.89 -30.69
C ILE A 743 12.88 15.56 -29.96
N TYR A 744 12.46 15.63 -28.71
CA TYR A 744 12.18 14.44 -27.90
C TYR A 744 11.09 13.58 -28.53
N LEU A 745 9.93 14.18 -28.87
CA LEU A 745 8.79 13.47 -29.44
C LEU A 745 9.14 12.81 -30.79
N SER A 746 9.88 13.52 -31.65
CA SER A 746 10.29 12.96 -32.93
C SER A 746 11.32 11.83 -32.81
N GLU A 747 12.10 11.79 -31.73
CA GLU A 747 13.07 10.72 -31.47
C GLU A 747 12.41 9.51 -30.79
N THR A 748 11.32 9.73 -30.06
CA THR A 748 10.65 8.70 -29.25
C THR A 748 9.45 8.06 -29.96
N TYR A 749 8.65 8.87 -30.67
CA TYR A 749 7.38 8.50 -31.27
C TYR A 749 7.32 8.71 -32.79
N GLY A 750 8.30 9.41 -33.39
CA GLY A 750 8.35 9.74 -34.82
C GLY A 750 9.01 8.73 -35.75
#